data_0552f88a4157caf35d20af2204b2f06b
#
_entry.id   0552f88a4157caf35d20af2204b2f06b
#
_cell.length_a   1.000
_cell.length_b   1.000
_cell.length_c   1.000
_cell.angle_alpha   90.00
_cell.angle_beta   90.00
_cell.angle_gamma   90.00
#
_symmetry.space_group_name_H-M   'P 1'
#
loop_
_entity.id
_entity.type
_entity.pdbx_description
1 polymer ?
#
loop_
_entity_poly.entity_id
_entity_poly.type
_entity_poly.pdbx_seq_one_letter_code
_entity_poly.pdbx_strand_id
1 'polypeptide(L)'
;MTDTDLYLGRLFDSQNKKTLDTPFRYDPADLTTHAVVTGMTGSGKTGLCITLLEEAALQGIPAIIIDPKGDLTNLLLHFPNLAPQDFQPWIDPEMARRAGKSLDQAANEAALSWRNGLGQWGIGSERLTALKNAAQFAVYTPGSDAGLLVKALSSLALPTEEERADREILVDKISSTVTALLGLVGLKDIDPLRSREHILLSKIIEETWKQGKNVDLTELILQTQNPPFDMLGAFPVETFFPQKARMDLAIQLNNILVSPSFQVWREGHELNIRSLLTMPDGRPRHSIFYLAHLSDTERMFFVTLLLSAIESWMRTQVGATSLRAILYMDELFGYLPPLSNPPSKGPLLRLLKQARAYGLGLLLATQNPVDLDYKALSNAGTWFIGKLQTERDKERLLDGLESAAGDVSRSELDKLISSLGKRVFIQHNVHAKQPALFQTRWAMNFLAGPLSRNQIPALNKLVGADLLRTKPDLTESTSQAATSFGVQTAVDSSVPFDQTSWPDRQDGQDKPAPAVAAVPAPQTSPSKSAASIPGHETRSPLPSGVAEYFLPTNLSLTEAMRADGKSLPDAQLNGVLYRPALLAVASVRFLDRKYGVDTEIQRAALVEDPDQRGVVRWEDYFYSNFPVKDVEREPAPQARFSLLDAPLNVSKQMTALERDFVDWIYRSVTVTARANEALKVYAGPDVSQAEFMKACAETAREARDAELEKITAQYDRKFKTLEDRMAREERELREDETELSQRKMEELGTHAENVLGLFGGRKSTRRLSSSLTKRRMTEQAKADVEESEDAIDQYKEDIQALEQERQISIAEINDRWGDVVNDISEVTVTPKKADIFVELFGVAWRPYYLVKTGSGLVELPAFGQE
;
A
#
# COMPACT_ATOMS: atom_id res chain seq x y z
N MET A 1 -25.10 -30.88 12.91
CA MET A 1 -24.06 -29.88 12.56
C MET A 1 -24.21 -29.66 11.09
N THR A 2 -24.70 -28.52 10.71
CA THR A 2 -24.92 -28.14 9.31
C THR A 2 -23.56 -28.01 8.65
N ASP A 3 -23.41 -28.51 7.43
CA ASP A 3 -22.17 -28.51 6.63
C ASP A 3 -21.78 -27.10 6.12
N THR A 4 -22.20 -26.08 6.86
CA THR A 4 -22.00 -24.65 6.54
C THR A 4 -20.77 -24.05 7.18
N ASP A 5 -20.13 -24.75 8.13
CA ASP A 5 -18.95 -24.22 8.81
C ASP A 5 -17.69 -24.34 7.93
N LEU A 6 -16.80 -23.33 8.03
CA LEU A 6 -15.54 -23.30 7.29
C LEU A 6 -14.53 -24.27 7.93
N TYR A 7 -14.04 -25.25 7.19
CA TYR A 7 -13.05 -26.22 7.66
C TYR A 7 -11.64 -25.64 7.55
N LEU A 8 -11.10 -25.13 8.67
CA LEU A 8 -9.80 -24.47 8.69
C LEU A 8 -8.62 -25.38 9.04
N GLY A 9 -8.88 -26.53 9.71
CA GLY A 9 -7.83 -27.43 10.13
C GLY A 9 -8.28 -28.42 11.20
N ARG A 10 -7.37 -28.77 12.12
CA ARG A 10 -7.64 -29.65 13.24
C ARG A 10 -7.14 -29.02 14.54
N LEU A 11 -7.79 -29.37 15.67
CA LEU A 11 -7.35 -28.93 16.99
C LEU A 11 -5.90 -29.37 17.26
N PHE A 12 -5.19 -28.56 18.03
CA PHE A 12 -3.79 -28.79 18.37
C PHE A 12 -3.63 -28.89 19.88
N ASP A 13 -2.97 -29.93 20.32
CA ASP A 13 -2.58 -30.13 21.73
C ASP A 13 -1.23 -29.46 21.98
N SER A 14 -1.23 -28.37 22.75
CA SER A 14 -0.01 -27.64 23.09
C SER A 14 0.92 -28.39 24.04
N GLN A 15 0.40 -29.27 24.89
CA GLN A 15 1.20 -30.02 25.87
C GLN A 15 2.01 -31.10 25.16
N ASN A 16 1.35 -31.90 24.31
CA ASN A 16 1.98 -32.98 23.55
C ASN A 16 2.54 -32.52 22.18
N LYS A 17 2.38 -31.26 21.82
CA LYS A 17 2.78 -30.67 20.52
C LYS A 17 2.28 -31.49 19.32
N LYS A 18 1.04 -31.98 19.40
CA LYS A 18 0.44 -32.86 18.39
C LYS A 18 -0.88 -32.34 17.88
N THR A 19 -1.08 -32.49 16.57
CA THR A 19 -2.37 -32.25 15.92
C THR A 19 -3.31 -33.41 16.26
N LEU A 20 -4.49 -33.04 16.71
CA LEU A 20 -5.56 -34.01 17.01
C LEU A 20 -6.36 -34.34 15.74
N ASP A 21 -7.08 -35.47 15.75
CA ASP A 21 -7.94 -35.83 14.63
C ASP A 21 -9.28 -35.05 14.60
N THR A 22 -9.53 -34.24 15.63
CA THR A 22 -10.75 -33.43 15.73
C THR A 22 -10.70 -32.25 14.78
N PRO A 23 -11.64 -32.10 13.82
CA PRO A 23 -11.69 -30.99 12.90
C PRO A 23 -11.91 -29.68 13.64
N PHE A 24 -11.18 -28.64 13.23
CA PHE A 24 -11.46 -27.28 13.64
C PHE A 24 -12.28 -26.61 12.54
N ARG A 25 -13.48 -26.15 12.90
CA ARG A 25 -14.44 -25.50 12.03
C ARG A 25 -14.77 -24.12 12.58
N TYR A 26 -14.99 -23.19 11.69
CA TYR A 26 -15.28 -21.80 12.01
C TYR A 26 -16.62 -21.39 11.40
N ASP A 27 -17.50 -20.83 12.22
CA ASP A 27 -18.81 -20.36 11.77
C ASP A 27 -18.62 -19.08 10.90
N PRO A 28 -19.02 -19.08 9.62
CA PRO A 28 -18.94 -17.89 8.79
C PRO A 28 -19.75 -16.70 9.32
N ALA A 29 -20.78 -16.93 10.15
CA ALA A 29 -21.53 -15.86 10.78
C ALA A 29 -20.64 -15.00 11.73
N ASP A 30 -19.64 -15.61 12.37
CA ASP A 30 -18.69 -14.89 13.23
C ASP A 30 -17.84 -13.86 12.45
N LEU A 31 -17.61 -14.08 11.14
CA LEU A 31 -16.93 -13.09 10.29
C LEU A 31 -17.72 -11.78 10.12
N THR A 32 -19.02 -11.78 10.36
CA THR A 32 -19.81 -10.53 10.35
C THR A 32 -19.32 -9.54 11.40
N THR A 33 -18.72 -10.05 12.50
CA THR A 33 -18.06 -9.22 13.54
C THR A 33 -16.58 -8.97 13.25
N HIS A 34 -16.14 -9.23 12.04
CA HIS A 34 -14.80 -9.03 11.54
C HIS A 34 -13.73 -9.94 12.17
N ALA A 35 -12.69 -10.23 11.45
CA ALA A 35 -11.57 -11.03 11.95
C ALA A 35 -10.23 -10.37 11.63
N VAL A 36 -9.28 -10.52 12.57
CA VAL A 36 -7.89 -10.11 12.40
C VAL A 36 -6.99 -11.33 12.43
N VAL A 37 -6.10 -11.43 11.45
CA VAL A 37 -5.10 -12.50 11.36
C VAL A 37 -3.72 -11.89 11.56
N THR A 38 -3.03 -12.28 12.62
CA THR A 38 -1.69 -11.77 12.91
C THR A 38 -0.65 -12.88 13.05
N GLY A 39 0.59 -12.57 12.72
CA GLY A 39 1.71 -13.51 12.85
C GLY A 39 2.89 -13.13 11.98
N MET A 40 4.09 -13.47 12.42
CA MET A 40 5.33 -13.20 11.71
C MET A 40 5.39 -13.88 10.32
N THR A 41 6.35 -13.46 9.50
CA THR A 41 6.66 -14.13 8.23
C THR A 41 7.00 -15.61 8.47
N GLY A 42 6.39 -16.51 7.68
CA GLY A 42 6.57 -17.97 7.84
C GLY A 42 5.76 -18.62 8.97
N SER A 43 4.91 -17.87 9.70
CA SER A 43 3.97 -18.46 10.67
C SER A 43 2.88 -19.32 10.00
N GLY A 44 2.59 -19.10 8.72
CA GLY A 44 1.52 -19.72 7.95
C GLY A 44 0.27 -18.84 7.76
N LYS A 45 0.37 -17.54 8.05
CA LYS A 45 -0.71 -16.54 7.93
C LYS A 45 -1.39 -16.56 6.56
N THR A 46 -0.62 -16.40 5.47
CA THR A 46 -1.16 -16.43 4.09
C THR A 46 -1.89 -17.74 3.79
N GLY A 47 -1.35 -18.88 4.25
CA GLY A 47 -2.01 -20.19 4.10
C GLY A 47 -3.34 -20.28 4.83
N LEU A 48 -3.46 -19.72 6.05
CA LEU A 48 -4.73 -19.66 6.79
C LEU A 48 -5.74 -18.74 6.07
N CYS A 49 -5.30 -17.57 5.62
CA CYS A 49 -6.17 -16.63 4.89
C CYS A 49 -6.69 -17.23 3.57
N ILE A 50 -5.81 -17.89 2.81
CA ILE A 50 -6.21 -18.63 1.60
C ILE A 50 -7.23 -19.72 1.96
N THR A 51 -6.98 -20.49 3.03
CA THR A 51 -7.91 -21.52 3.50
C THR A 51 -9.28 -20.96 3.84
N LEU A 52 -9.36 -19.81 4.53
CA LEU A 52 -10.62 -19.10 4.82
C LEU A 52 -11.36 -18.70 3.52
N LEU A 53 -10.63 -18.15 2.55
CA LEU A 53 -11.20 -17.72 1.27
C LEU A 53 -11.64 -18.91 0.40
N GLU A 54 -10.90 -20.03 0.42
CA GLU A 54 -11.29 -21.27 -0.25
C GLU A 54 -12.61 -21.81 0.32
N GLU A 55 -12.74 -21.86 1.63
CA GLU A 55 -13.96 -22.32 2.30
C GLU A 55 -15.12 -21.35 2.05
N ALA A 56 -14.87 -20.03 2.07
CA ALA A 56 -15.88 -19.02 1.73
C ALA A 56 -16.38 -19.23 0.29
N ALA A 57 -15.50 -19.49 -0.68
CA ALA A 57 -15.88 -19.80 -2.05
C ALA A 57 -16.77 -21.04 -2.13
N LEU A 58 -16.41 -22.12 -1.42
CA LEU A 58 -17.20 -23.36 -1.36
C LEU A 58 -18.59 -23.13 -0.76
N GLN A 59 -18.75 -22.19 0.15
CA GLN A 59 -20.03 -21.80 0.76
C GLN A 59 -20.81 -20.77 -0.07
N GLY A 60 -20.31 -20.40 -1.24
CA GLY A 60 -20.98 -19.43 -2.10
C GLY A 60 -20.83 -17.98 -1.63
N ILE A 61 -19.89 -17.68 -0.74
CA ILE A 61 -19.64 -16.34 -0.20
C ILE A 61 -18.63 -15.62 -1.10
N PRO A 62 -19.00 -14.50 -1.73
CA PRO A 62 -18.09 -13.73 -2.58
C PRO A 62 -17.09 -12.92 -1.76
N ALA A 63 -15.95 -12.54 -2.40
CA ALA A 63 -14.92 -11.76 -1.74
C ALA A 63 -14.30 -10.69 -2.63
N ILE A 64 -13.99 -9.53 -2.03
CA ILE A 64 -13.05 -8.55 -2.56
C ILE A 64 -11.74 -8.71 -1.80
N ILE A 65 -10.65 -8.89 -2.52
CA ILE A 65 -9.34 -9.25 -1.98
C ILE A 65 -8.32 -8.21 -2.39
N ILE A 66 -7.75 -7.48 -1.41
CA ILE A 66 -6.70 -6.48 -1.63
C ILE A 66 -5.36 -7.16 -1.38
N ASP A 67 -4.55 -7.30 -2.43
CA ASP A 67 -3.28 -8.02 -2.44
C ASP A 67 -2.10 -7.10 -2.81
N PRO A 68 -1.46 -6.47 -1.83
CA PRO A 68 -0.32 -5.58 -2.08
C PRO A 68 0.99 -6.31 -2.40
N LYS A 69 1.06 -7.63 -2.24
CA LYS A 69 2.28 -8.43 -2.39
C LYS A 69 2.26 -9.43 -3.55
N GLY A 70 1.09 -9.83 -4.00
CA GLY A 70 0.91 -10.84 -5.05
C GLY A 70 0.76 -12.29 -4.53
N ASP A 71 0.71 -12.50 -3.22
CA ASP A 71 0.56 -13.82 -2.60
C ASP A 71 -0.82 -14.44 -2.82
N LEU A 72 -1.87 -13.63 -2.88
CA LEU A 72 -3.26 -14.09 -3.00
C LEU A 72 -3.64 -14.44 -4.44
N THR A 73 -2.83 -14.07 -5.42
CA THR A 73 -3.01 -14.53 -6.80
C THR A 73 -2.92 -16.05 -6.93
N ASN A 74 -2.27 -16.74 -5.97
CA ASN A 74 -2.25 -18.20 -5.86
C ASN A 74 -3.65 -18.81 -5.70
N LEU A 75 -4.66 -18.04 -5.31
CA LEU A 75 -6.06 -18.48 -5.27
C LEU A 75 -6.60 -18.92 -6.65
N LEU A 76 -5.93 -18.60 -7.75
CA LEU A 76 -6.29 -19.05 -9.08
C LEU A 76 -5.68 -20.42 -9.43
N LEU A 77 -4.72 -20.93 -8.66
CA LEU A 77 -3.98 -22.16 -8.96
C LEU A 77 -4.70 -23.40 -8.42
N HIS A 78 -5.90 -23.69 -8.96
CA HIS A 78 -6.65 -24.90 -8.61
C HIS A 78 -6.36 -26.02 -9.62
N PHE A 79 -5.84 -27.14 -9.13
CA PHE A 79 -5.48 -28.28 -9.94
C PHE A 79 -6.24 -29.52 -9.48
N PRO A 80 -7.49 -29.77 -9.96
CA PRO A 80 -8.33 -30.87 -9.48
C PRO A 80 -7.67 -32.25 -9.58
N ASN A 81 -6.89 -32.47 -10.63
CA ASN A 81 -6.23 -33.75 -10.90
C ASN A 81 -4.84 -33.86 -10.24
N LEU A 82 -4.29 -32.75 -9.74
CA LEU A 82 -2.92 -32.67 -9.21
C LEU A 82 -1.90 -33.30 -10.15
N ALA A 83 -2.04 -33.06 -11.47
CA ALA A 83 -1.13 -33.56 -12.49
C ALA A 83 0.15 -32.70 -12.55
N PRO A 84 1.35 -33.25 -12.67
CA PRO A 84 2.60 -32.47 -12.68
C PRO A 84 2.62 -31.35 -13.72
N GLN A 85 1.97 -31.57 -14.89
CA GLN A 85 1.86 -30.60 -15.97
C GLN A 85 1.10 -29.31 -15.54
N ASP A 86 0.18 -29.43 -14.55
CA ASP A 86 -0.56 -28.27 -14.02
C ASP A 86 0.35 -27.37 -13.18
N PHE A 87 1.35 -27.93 -12.50
CA PHE A 87 2.29 -27.24 -11.62
C PHE A 87 3.45 -26.61 -12.39
N GLN A 88 3.91 -27.26 -13.46
CA GLN A 88 5.14 -26.90 -14.19
C GLN A 88 5.24 -25.42 -14.58
N PRO A 89 4.18 -24.76 -15.12
CA PRO A 89 4.25 -23.34 -15.51
C PRO A 89 4.48 -22.37 -14.33
N TRP A 90 4.24 -22.84 -13.09
CA TRP A 90 4.27 -22.05 -11.88
C TRP A 90 5.47 -22.37 -10.96
N ILE A 91 6.32 -23.31 -11.40
CA ILE A 91 7.58 -23.61 -10.71
C ILE A 91 8.60 -22.53 -11.06
N ASP A 92 9.27 -21.98 -10.06
CA ASP A 92 10.40 -21.09 -10.27
C ASP A 92 11.60 -21.87 -10.86
N PRO A 93 12.04 -21.57 -12.11
CA PRO A 93 13.14 -22.26 -12.75
C PRO A 93 14.46 -22.12 -11.98
N GLU A 94 14.69 -20.97 -11.34
CA GLU A 94 15.90 -20.71 -10.57
C GLU A 94 15.95 -21.56 -9.30
N MET A 95 14.84 -21.67 -8.58
CA MET A 95 14.75 -22.54 -7.41
C MET A 95 14.94 -24.01 -7.78
N ALA A 96 14.35 -24.46 -8.90
CA ALA A 96 14.53 -25.82 -9.39
C ALA A 96 16.01 -26.09 -9.71
N ARG A 97 16.66 -25.16 -10.41
CA ARG A 97 18.09 -25.26 -10.77
C ARG A 97 18.99 -25.28 -9.53
N ARG A 98 18.77 -24.39 -8.56
CA ARG A 98 19.53 -24.38 -7.28
C ARG A 98 19.38 -25.67 -6.49
N ALA A 99 18.22 -26.32 -6.61
CA ALA A 99 17.98 -27.63 -6.03
C ALA A 99 18.55 -28.80 -6.87
N GLY A 100 19.22 -28.53 -7.99
CA GLY A 100 19.78 -29.56 -8.90
C GLY A 100 18.72 -30.36 -9.65
N LYS A 101 17.52 -29.80 -9.88
CA LYS A 101 16.37 -30.49 -10.46
C LYS A 101 15.97 -29.89 -11.80
N SER A 102 15.50 -30.74 -12.72
CA SER A 102 14.79 -30.24 -13.89
C SER A 102 13.41 -29.69 -13.51
N LEU A 103 12.81 -28.85 -14.37
CA LEU A 103 11.44 -28.36 -14.15
C LEU A 103 10.42 -29.51 -14.03
N ASP A 104 10.57 -30.56 -14.81
CA ASP A 104 9.70 -31.76 -14.74
C ASP A 104 9.84 -32.48 -13.39
N GLN A 105 11.07 -32.63 -12.89
CA GLN A 105 11.31 -33.22 -11.57
C GLN A 105 10.68 -32.37 -10.47
N ALA A 106 10.88 -31.06 -10.51
CA ALA A 106 10.31 -30.13 -9.53
C ALA A 106 8.77 -30.12 -9.57
N ALA A 107 8.17 -30.17 -10.76
CA ALA A 107 6.73 -30.26 -10.93
C ALA A 107 6.14 -31.58 -10.41
N ASN A 108 6.82 -32.71 -10.66
CA ASN A 108 6.42 -34.00 -10.12
C ASN A 108 6.46 -34.01 -8.57
N GLU A 109 7.52 -33.49 -7.98
CA GLU A 109 7.64 -33.38 -6.52
C GLU A 109 6.57 -32.46 -5.93
N ALA A 110 6.30 -31.31 -6.54
CA ALA A 110 5.24 -30.39 -6.09
C ALA A 110 3.86 -31.08 -6.14
N ALA A 111 3.54 -31.78 -7.24
CA ALA A 111 2.29 -32.52 -7.40
C ALA A 111 2.15 -33.63 -6.34
N LEU A 112 3.21 -34.40 -6.08
CA LEU A 112 3.24 -35.43 -5.05
C LEU A 112 3.09 -34.83 -3.65
N SER A 113 3.81 -33.75 -3.36
CA SER A 113 3.76 -33.06 -2.08
C SER A 113 2.35 -32.52 -1.78
N TRP A 114 1.70 -31.89 -2.80
CA TRP A 114 0.33 -31.41 -2.67
C TRP A 114 -0.67 -32.54 -2.47
N ARG A 115 -0.56 -33.59 -3.26
CA ARG A 115 -1.42 -34.79 -3.13
C ARG A 115 -1.33 -35.41 -1.73
N ASN A 116 -0.10 -35.61 -1.23
CA ASN A 116 0.14 -36.19 0.07
C ASN A 116 -0.31 -35.24 1.19
N GLY A 117 0.02 -33.94 1.05
CA GLY A 117 -0.38 -32.91 2.00
C GLY A 117 -1.90 -32.82 2.15
N LEU A 118 -2.64 -32.73 1.08
CA LEU A 118 -4.10 -32.67 1.07
C LEU A 118 -4.73 -33.95 1.59
N GLY A 119 -4.16 -35.13 1.19
CA GLY A 119 -4.64 -36.43 1.64
C GLY A 119 -4.60 -36.59 3.17
N GLN A 120 -3.59 -36.04 3.85
CA GLN A 120 -3.49 -36.04 5.32
C GLN A 120 -4.65 -35.28 5.98
N TRP A 121 -5.27 -34.34 5.28
CA TRP A 121 -6.41 -33.53 5.76
C TRP A 121 -7.77 -34.02 5.26
N GLY A 122 -7.79 -35.18 4.57
CA GLY A 122 -9.01 -35.76 4.01
C GLY A 122 -9.58 -35.00 2.81
N ILE A 123 -8.73 -34.25 2.08
CA ILE A 123 -9.12 -33.47 0.92
C ILE A 123 -8.75 -34.24 -0.34
N GLY A 124 -9.76 -34.65 -1.13
CA GLY A 124 -9.61 -35.34 -2.41
C GLY A 124 -9.91 -34.44 -3.61
N SER A 125 -9.78 -35.02 -4.82
CA SER A 125 -10.03 -34.36 -6.09
C SER A 125 -11.47 -33.81 -6.24
N GLU A 126 -12.45 -34.46 -5.60
CA GLU A 126 -13.85 -34.00 -5.61
C GLU A 126 -13.98 -32.60 -4.98
N ARG A 127 -13.33 -32.38 -3.83
CA ARG A 127 -13.38 -31.08 -3.14
C ARG A 127 -12.60 -30.01 -3.94
N LEU A 128 -11.49 -30.37 -4.59
CA LEU A 128 -10.75 -29.48 -5.48
C LEU A 128 -11.60 -29.08 -6.70
N THR A 129 -12.33 -30.04 -7.28
CA THR A 129 -13.26 -29.78 -8.38
C THR A 129 -14.43 -28.89 -7.93
N ALA A 130 -14.95 -29.14 -6.72
CA ALA A 130 -16.00 -28.31 -6.13
C ALA A 130 -15.53 -26.86 -5.96
N LEU A 131 -14.31 -26.63 -5.44
CA LEU A 131 -13.74 -25.29 -5.30
C LEU A 131 -13.60 -24.58 -6.66
N LYS A 132 -13.08 -25.27 -7.66
CA LYS A 132 -12.93 -24.72 -9.02
C LYS A 132 -14.23 -24.23 -9.62
N ASN A 133 -15.36 -24.89 -9.29
CA ASN A 133 -16.69 -24.59 -9.83
C ASN A 133 -17.51 -23.66 -8.92
N ALA A 134 -17.13 -23.52 -7.65
CA ALA A 134 -17.90 -22.79 -6.64
C ALA A 134 -17.94 -21.28 -6.89
N ALA A 135 -16.85 -20.70 -7.31
CA ALA A 135 -16.71 -19.27 -7.54
C ALA A 135 -15.89 -18.95 -8.79
N GLN A 136 -16.09 -17.77 -9.35
CA GLN A 136 -15.20 -17.20 -10.36
C GLN A 136 -14.10 -16.42 -9.65
N PHE A 137 -12.85 -16.83 -9.88
CA PHE A 137 -11.67 -16.09 -9.44
C PHE A 137 -11.16 -15.19 -10.57
N ALA A 138 -10.76 -13.96 -10.25
CA ALA A 138 -10.26 -13.02 -11.25
C ALA A 138 -9.24 -12.06 -10.64
N VAL A 139 -8.13 -11.81 -11.35
CA VAL A 139 -7.11 -10.84 -10.94
C VAL A 139 -7.27 -9.56 -11.72
N TYR A 140 -7.50 -8.49 -10.98
CA TYR A 140 -7.54 -7.11 -11.45
C TYR A 140 -6.21 -6.44 -11.17
N THR A 141 -5.72 -5.63 -12.12
CA THR A 141 -4.47 -4.87 -12.00
C THR A 141 -4.72 -3.38 -12.24
N PRO A 142 -5.16 -2.63 -11.22
CA PRO A 142 -5.35 -1.18 -11.36
C PRO A 142 -4.09 -0.51 -11.90
N GLY A 143 -4.22 0.39 -12.86
CA GLY A 143 -3.08 1.07 -13.47
C GLY A 143 -2.17 0.19 -14.35
N SER A 144 -2.58 -1.03 -14.69
CA SER A 144 -1.82 -1.95 -15.56
C SER A 144 -2.74 -2.85 -16.39
N ASP A 145 -2.35 -3.11 -17.63
CA ASP A 145 -3.04 -3.99 -18.57
C ASP A 145 -2.69 -5.49 -18.43
N ALA A 146 -1.84 -5.84 -17.46
CA ALA A 146 -1.43 -7.22 -17.24
C ALA A 146 -2.61 -8.12 -16.84
N GLY A 147 -3.51 -7.65 -15.96
CA GLY A 147 -4.73 -8.36 -15.58
C GLY A 147 -5.99 -7.72 -16.18
N LEU A 148 -7.09 -7.81 -15.44
CA LEU A 148 -8.30 -7.08 -15.76
C LEU A 148 -8.13 -5.61 -15.38
N LEU A 149 -8.43 -4.73 -16.32
CA LEU A 149 -8.35 -3.28 -16.14
C LEU A 149 -9.47 -2.79 -15.21
N VAL A 150 -9.17 -1.75 -14.43
CA VAL A 150 -10.12 -1.10 -13.53
C VAL A 150 -10.18 0.38 -13.80
N LYS A 151 -11.38 0.88 -14.13
CA LYS A 151 -11.67 2.30 -14.31
C LYS A 151 -11.86 2.97 -12.95
N ALA A 152 -10.75 3.37 -12.32
CA ALA A 152 -10.79 3.93 -10.97
C ALA A 152 -11.57 5.26 -10.88
N LEU A 153 -11.51 6.09 -11.93
CA LEU A 153 -12.21 7.37 -11.98
C LEU A 153 -13.72 7.27 -12.21
N SER A 154 -14.27 6.05 -12.33
CA SER A 154 -15.73 5.85 -12.31
C SER A 154 -16.38 6.32 -10.99
N SER A 155 -15.61 6.51 -9.93
CA SER A 155 -16.06 7.11 -8.67
C SER A 155 -16.55 8.56 -8.81
N LEU A 156 -16.17 9.26 -9.88
CA LEU A 156 -16.66 10.61 -10.22
C LEU A 156 -17.98 10.60 -11.00
N ALA A 157 -18.41 9.43 -11.51
CA ALA A 157 -19.69 9.32 -12.19
C ALA A 157 -20.87 9.62 -11.24
N LEU A 158 -21.98 10.05 -11.83
CA LEU A 158 -23.22 10.31 -11.10
C LEU A 158 -23.63 9.06 -10.32
N PRO A 159 -23.82 9.15 -8.99
CA PRO A 159 -24.27 8.02 -8.18
C PRO A 159 -25.64 7.50 -8.60
N THR A 160 -25.93 6.23 -8.30
CA THR A 160 -27.23 5.62 -8.55
C THR A 160 -28.37 6.37 -7.83
N GLU A 161 -29.63 6.14 -8.21
CA GLU A 161 -30.76 6.75 -7.51
C GLU A 161 -30.82 6.34 -6.02
N GLU A 162 -30.48 5.10 -5.73
CA GLU A 162 -30.41 4.57 -4.36
C GLU A 162 -29.33 5.30 -3.53
N GLU A 163 -28.15 5.49 -4.08
CA GLU A 163 -27.08 6.25 -3.42
C GLU A 163 -27.43 7.74 -3.27
N ARG A 164 -28.14 8.34 -4.25
CA ARG A 164 -28.58 9.75 -4.20
C ARG A 164 -29.69 10.03 -3.21
N ALA A 165 -30.46 9.01 -2.86
CA ALA A 165 -31.50 9.12 -1.85
C ALA A 165 -30.93 9.32 -0.43
N ASP A 166 -29.69 8.93 -0.19
CA ASP A 166 -29.01 9.08 1.10
C ASP A 166 -27.92 10.15 1.03
N ARG A 167 -28.18 11.29 1.69
CA ARG A 167 -27.28 12.43 1.71
C ARG A 167 -25.93 12.10 2.39
N GLU A 168 -25.92 11.22 3.37
CA GLU A 168 -24.70 10.84 4.08
C GLU A 168 -23.78 10.03 3.18
N ILE A 169 -24.32 9.09 2.41
CA ILE A 169 -23.57 8.32 1.39
C ILE A 169 -22.93 9.29 0.37
N LEU A 170 -23.67 10.29 -0.11
CA LEU A 170 -23.14 11.25 -1.07
C LEU A 170 -21.98 12.06 -0.49
N VAL A 171 -22.13 12.57 0.72
CA VAL A 171 -21.08 13.35 1.39
C VAL A 171 -19.82 12.53 1.61
N ASP A 172 -19.96 11.30 2.10
CA ASP A 172 -18.83 10.41 2.34
C ASP A 172 -18.13 10.01 1.03
N LYS A 173 -18.91 9.73 -0.04
CA LYS A 173 -18.37 9.39 -1.36
C LYS A 173 -17.59 10.55 -1.97
N ILE A 174 -18.16 11.76 -1.92
CA ILE A 174 -17.47 12.99 -2.40
C ILE A 174 -16.19 13.20 -1.60
N SER A 175 -16.27 13.18 -0.27
CA SER A 175 -15.12 13.44 0.59
C SER A 175 -14.00 12.44 0.36
N SER A 176 -14.30 11.15 0.30
CA SER A 176 -13.30 10.10 0.08
C SER A 176 -12.67 10.19 -1.31
N THR A 177 -13.47 10.49 -2.34
CA THR A 177 -12.99 10.64 -3.73
C THR A 177 -12.07 11.85 -3.86
N VAL A 178 -12.47 12.99 -3.30
CA VAL A 178 -11.65 14.22 -3.32
C VAL A 178 -10.36 14.02 -2.53
N THR A 179 -10.44 13.43 -1.33
CA THR A 179 -9.24 13.14 -0.52
C THR A 179 -8.27 12.22 -1.27
N ALA A 180 -8.77 11.18 -1.96
CA ALA A 180 -7.95 10.30 -2.76
C ALA A 180 -7.27 11.04 -3.93
N LEU A 181 -8.01 11.88 -4.66
CA LEU A 181 -7.47 12.69 -5.77
C LEU A 181 -6.41 13.68 -5.31
N LEU A 182 -6.67 14.39 -4.21
CA LEU A 182 -5.70 15.34 -3.64
C LEU A 182 -4.44 14.62 -3.13
N GLY A 183 -4.60 13.45 -2.52
CA GLY A 183 -3.48 12.60 -2.15
C GLY A 183 -2.64 12.14 -3.35
N LEU A 184 -3.27 11.83 -4.47
CA LEU A 184 -2.60 11.43 -5.71
C LEU A 184 -1.75 12.56 -6.31
N VAL A 185 -2.17 13.82 -6.19
CA VAL A 185 -1.36 14.99 -6.60
C VAL A 185 -0.32 15.39 -5.55
N GLY A 186 -0.14 14.61 -4.48
CA GLY A 186 0.91 14.80 -3.49
C GLY A 186 0.55 15.73 -2.33
N LEU A 187 -0.71 16.17 -2.21
CA LEU A 187 -1.15 16.92 -1.04
C LEU A 187 -1.27 15.98 0.17
N LYS A 188 -0.67 16.40 1.28
CA LYS A 188 -0.68 15.67 2.56
C LYS A 188 -1.61 16.36 3.55
N ASP A 189 -2.01 15.65 4.60
CA ASP A 189 -2.80 16.19 5.73
C ASP A 189 -4.09 16.90 5.30
N ILE A 190 -4.83 16.26 4.39
CA ILE A 190 -6.07 16.79 3.83
C ILE A 190 -7.17 16.71 4.89
N ASP A 191 -7.56 17.85 5.43
CA ASP A 191 -8.72 17.98 6.32
C ASP A 191 -9.96 18.38 5.47
N PRO A 192 -10.99 17.54 5.41
CA PRO A 192 -12.19 17.84 4.62
C PRO A 192 -12.91 19.13 4.99
N LEU A 193 -12.74 19.64 6.22
CA LEU A 193 -13.39 20.86 6.70
C LEU A 193 -12.51 22.10 6.62
N ARG A 194 -11.19 21.95 6.46
CA ARG A 194 -10.22 23.04 6.51
C ARG A 194 -9.47 23.26 5.20
N SER A 195 -9.19 22.18 4.45
CA SER A 195 -8.46 22.29 3.19
C SER A 195 -9.33 22.92 2.11
N ARG A 196 -8.98 24.12 1.67
CA ARG A 196 -9.74 24.87 0.67
C ARG A 196 -9.83 24.12 -0.67
N GLU A 197 -8.80 23.37 -1.04
CA GLU A 197 -8.76 22.48 -2.19
C GLU A 197 -9.86 21.43 -2.11
N HIS A 198 -9.96 20.78 -0.94
CA HIS A 198 -10.98 19.76 -0.68
C HIS A 198 -12.39 20.35 -0.72
N ILE A 199 -12.61 21.50 -0.08
CA ILE A 199 -13.89 22.18 -0.03
C ILE A 199 -14.36 22.59 -1.43
N LEU A 200 -13.46 23.16 -2.25
CA LEU A 200 -13.78 23.57 -3.63
C LEU A 200 -14.17 22.38 -4.49
N LEU A 201 -13.31 21.33 -4.56
CA LEU A 201 -13.57 20.15 -5.40
C LEU A 201 -14.85 19.43 -4.96
N SER A 202 -15.07 19.28 -3.66
CA SER A 202 -16.28 18.67 -3.10
C SER A 202 -17.53 19.44 -3.52
N LYS A 203 -17.48 20.77 -3.49
CA LYS A 203 -18.60 21.63 -3.91
C LYS A 203 -18.87 21.53 -5.40
N ILE A 204 -17.83 21.47 -6.22
CA ILE A 204 -17.98 21.29 -7.68
C ILE A 204 -18.69 19.96 -7.99
N ILE A 205 -18.24 18.87 -7.38
CA ILE A 205 -18.85 17.54 -7.58
C ILE A 205 -20.30 17.56 -7.10
N GLU A 206 -20.56 18.08 -5.90
CA GLU A 206 -21.91 18.17 -5.34
C GLU A 206 -22.89 18.93 -6.28
N GLU A 207 -22.49 20.09 -6.77
CA GLU A 207 -23.33 20.92 -7.65
C GLU A 207 -23.57 20.26 -9.01
N THR A 208 -22.55 19.60 -9.58
CA THR A 208 -22.68 18.89 -10.86
C THR A 208 -23.61 17.68 -10.72
N TRP A 209 -23.49 16.90 -9.63
CA TRP A 209 -24.37 15.76 -9.36
C TRP A 209 -25.82 16.21 -9.06
N LYS A 210 -26.03 17.35 -8.39
CA LYS A 210 -27.39 17.94 -8.21
C LYS A 210 -28.04 18.28 -9.54
N GLN A 211 -27.28 18.61 -10.57
CA GLN A 211 -27.77 18.84 -11.92
C GLN A 211 -28.04 17.54 -12.69
N GLY A 212 -27.81 16.37 -12.10
CA GLY A 212 -27.96 15.06 -12.75
C GLY A 212 -26.87 14.77 -13.80
N LYS A 213 -25.71 15.43 -13.73
CA LYS A 213 -24.61 15.25 -14.67
C LYS A 213 -23.48 14.43 -14.07
N ASN A 214 -22.81 13.65 -14.93
CA ASN A 214 -21.54 13.01 -14.58
C ASN A 214 -20.44 14.06 -14.45
N VAL A 215 -19.50 13.81 -13.56
CA VAL A 215 -18.22 14.51 -13.49
C VAL A 215 -17.14 13.58 -14.04
N ASP A 216 -16.32 14.06 -14.94
CA ASP A 216 -15.06 13.43 -15.29
C ASP A 216 -13.89 14.31 -14.84
N LEU A 217 -12.66 13.78 -14.92
CA LEU A 217 -11.49 14.53 -14.48
C LEU A 217 -11.26 15.80 -15.30
N THR A 218 -11.59 15.79 -16.59
CA THR A 218 -11.46 16.96 -17.48
C THR A 218 -12.43 18.07 -17.05
N GLU A 219 -13.68 17.71 -16.82
CA GLU A 219 -14.71 18.64 -16.35
C GLU A 219 -14.34 19.20 -14.96
N LEU A 220 -13.85 18.35 -14.06
CA LEU A 220 -13.39 18.77 -12.73
C LEU A 220 -12.25 19.78 -12.81
N ILE A 221 -11.26 19.58 -13.69
CA ILE A 221 -10.15 20.51 -13.92
C ILE A 221 -10.67 21.85 -14.44
N LEU A 222 -11.55 21.84 -15.45
CA LEU A 222 -12.11 23.06 -16.03
C LEU A 222 -12.95 23.84 -15.00
N GLN A 223 -13.77 23.14 -14.22
CA GLN A 223 -14.58 23.77 -13.17
C GLN A 223 -13.73 24.19 -11.96
N THR A 224 -12.56 23.61 -11.73
CA THR A 224 -11.62 24.10 -10.72
C THR A 224 -11.11 25.50 -11.10
N GLN A 225 -10.82 25.74 -12.37
CA GLN A 225 -10.43 27.09 -12.86
C GLN A 225 -11.60 28.08 -12.78
N ASN A 226 -12.77 27.68 -13.28
CA ASN A 226 -13.98 28.48 -13.37
C ASN A 226 -15.16 27.75 -12.71
N PRO A 227 -15.31 27.83 -11.37
CA PRO A 227 -16.37 27.14 -10.66
C PRO A 227 -17.77 27.55 -11.14
N PRO A 228 -18.75 26.62 -11.19
CA PRO A 228 -20.12 26.91 -11.62
C PRO A 228 -20.95 27.65 -10.56
N PHE A 229 -20.30 28.36 -9.65
CA PHE A 229 -20.92 29.14 -8.59
C PHE A 229 -20.01 30.31 -8.18
N ASP A 230 -20.61 31.43 -7.80
CA ASP A 230 -19.89 32.64 -7.39
C ASP A 230 -19.56 32.70 -5.89
N MET A 231 -20.30 31.93 -5.08
CA MET A 231 -20.17 31.96 -3.62
C MET A 231 -19.80 30.58 -3.08
N LEU A 232 -18.92 30.55 -2.11
CA LEU A 232 -18.54 29.37 -1.34
C LEU A 232 -18.79 29.62 0.15
N GLY A 233 -19.92 29.13 0.63
CA GLY A 233 -20.45 29.53 1.94
C GLY A 233 -20.84 31.02 1.94
N ALA A 234 -20.31 31.78 2.86
CA ALA A 234 -20.58 33.23 3.01
C ALA A 234 -19.63 34.12 2.18
N PHE A 235 -18.61 33.55 1.55
CA PHE A 235 -17.58 34.33 0.83
C PHE A 235 -17.62 34.10 -0.67
N PRO A 236 -17.28 35.14 -1.48
CA PRO A 236 -17.01 34.94 -2.90
C PRO A 236 -15.90 33.92 -3.09
N VAL A 237 -16.03 33.09 -4.13
CA VAL A 237 -15.01 32.05 -4.48
C VAL A 237 -13.62 32.67 -4.61
N GLU A 238 -13.53 33.85 -5.24
CA GLU A 238 -12.24 34.54 -5.43
C GLU A 238 -11.58 34.96 -4.11
N THR A 239 -12.36 35.30 -3.10
CA THR A 239 -11.85 35.63 -1.76
C THR A 239 -11.42 34.36 -0.99
N PHE A 240 -12.19 33.29 -1.09
CA PHE A 240 -11.92 32.04 -0.39
C PHE A 240 -10.74 31.28 -1.02
N PHE A 241 -10.72 31.20 -2.35
CA PHE A 241 -9.69 30.49 -3.10
C PHE A 241 -9.38 31.23 -4.41
N PRO A 242 -8.37 32.14 -4.39
CA PRO A 242 -8.06 33.01 -5.53
C PRO A 242 -7.74 32.25 -6.81
N GLN A 243 -8.05 32.84 -7.97
CA GLN A 243 -7.91 32.24 -9.29
C GLN A 243 -6.49 31.66 -9.54
N LYS A 244 -5.44 32.36 -9.12
CA LYS A 244 -4.07 31.87 -9.27
C LYS A 244 -3.87 30.52 -8.57
N ALA A 245 -4.33 30.39 -7.32
CA ALA A 245 -4.19 29.15 -6.57
C ALA A 245 -5.10 28.03 -7.11
N ARG A 246 -6.29 28.36 -7.65
CA ARG A 246 -7.13 27.40 -8.38
C ARG A 246 -6.45 26.90 -9.65
N MET A 247 -5.74 27.79 -10.36
CA MET A 247 -4.97 27.40 -11.54
C MET A 247 -3.83 26.44 -11.18
N ASP A 248 -3.11 26.70 -10.08
CA ASP A 248 -2.04 25.81 -9.61
C ASP A 248 -2.59 24.40 -9.30
N LEU A 249 -3.75 24.31 -8.64
CA LEU A 249 -4.43 23.02 -8.38
C LEU A 249 -4.88 22.36 -9.70
N ALA A 250 -5.47 23.13 -10.61
CA ALA A 250 -5.91 22.63 -11.92
C ALA A 250 -4.74 22.09 -12.75
N ILE A 251 -3.56 22.71 -12.70
CA ILE A 251 -2.34 22.20 -13.34
C ILE A 251 -1.90 20.89 -12.73
N GLN A 252 -1.91 20.76 -11.40
CA GLN A 252 -1.56 19.51 -10.73
C GLN A 252 -2.50 18.37 -11.13
N LEU A 253 -3.80 18.61 -11.16
CA LEU A 253 -4.78 17.62 -11.63
C LEU A 253 -4.60 17.29 -13.12
N ASN A 254 -4.29 18.29 -13.95
CA ASN A 254 -4.03 18.09 -15.37
C ASN A 254 -2.79 17.24 -15.64
N ASN A 255 -1.75 17.31 -14.79
CA ASN A 255 -0.57 16.46 -14.91
C ASN A 255 -0.93 14.97 -14.81
N ILE A 256 -1.92 14.62 -13.99
CA ILE A 256 -2.47 13.25 -13.95
C ILE A 256 -3.11 12.90 -15.30
N LEU A 257 -3.95 13.79 -15.82
CA LEU A 257 -4.70 13.55 -17.06
C LEU A 257 -3.79 13.34 -18.28
N VAL A 258 -2.67 14.08 -18.35
CA VAL A 258 -1.71 14.05 -19.46
C VAL A 258 -0.71 12.89 -19.32
N SER A 259 -0.49 12.37 -18.12
CA SER A 259 0.46 11.29 -17.89
C SER A 259 0.05 10.00 -18.63
N PRO A 260 0.93 9.45 -19.51
CA PRO A 260 0.65 8.19 -20.21
C PRO A 260 0.38 7.02 -19.25
N SER A 261 1.06 6.98 -18.09
CA SER A 261 0.86 5.96 -17.07
C SER A 261 -0.55 6.00 -16.48
N PHE A 262 -1.22 7.15 -16.54
CA PHE A 262 -2.56 7.32 -15.98
C PHE A 262 -3.70 7.05 -16.97
N GLN A 263 -3.42 6.91 -18.27
CA GLN A 263 -4.44 6.54 -19.26
C GLN A 263 -5.11 5.21 -18.94
N VAL A 264 -4.32 4.23 -18.46
CA VAL A 264 -4.80 2.89 -18.10
C VAL A 264 -5.85 2.92 -16.97
N TRP A 265 -5.85 3.95 -16.12
CA TRP A 265 -6.82 4.12 -15.03
C TRP A 265 -8.21 4.59 -15.50
N ARG A 266 -8.34 4.95 -16.77
CA ARG A 266 -9.59 5.43 -17.40
C ARG A 266 -10.33 4.31 -18.13
N GLU A 267 -9.70 3.16 -18.28
CA GLU A 267 -10.19 2.03 -19.05
C GLU A 267 -10.52 0.84 -18.16
N GLY A 268 -11.35 -0.08 -18.66
CA GLY A 268 -11.66 -1.35 -17.99
C GLY A 268 -12.98 -1.35 -17.24
N HIS A 269 -13.07 -2.23 -16.26
CA HIS A 269 -14.26 -2.43 -15.44
C HIS A 269 -14.48 -1.25 -14.49
N GLU A 270 -15.71 -0.82 -14.36
CA GLU A 270 -16.08 0.16 -13.33
C GLU A 270 -15.95 -0.44 -11.92
N LEU A 271 -15.71 0.42 -10.92
CA LEU A 271 -15.74 0.03 -9.50
C LEU A 271 -17.17 -0.22 -9.03
N ASN A 272 -17.91 -1.07 -9.75
CA ASN A 272 -19.23 -1.51 -9.37
C ASN A 272 -19.11 -2.77 -8.48
N ILE A 273 -19.33 -2.60 -7.19
CA ILE A 273 -19.11 -3.64 -6.18
C ILE A 273 -20.00 -4.86 -6.41
N ARG A 274 -21.25 -4.68 -6.90
CA ARG A 274 -22.15 -5.79 -7.23
C ARG A 274 -21.53 -6.69 -8.31
N SER A 275 -21.00 -6.12 -9.38
CA SER A 275 -20.37 -6.88 -10.46
C SER A 275 -19.02 -7.49 -10.06
N LEU A 276 -18.32 -6.91 -9.09
CA LEU A 276 -17.09 -7.44 -8.52
C LEU A 276 -17.34 -8.61 -7.53
N LEU A 277 -18.53 -8.72 -6.96
CA LEU A 277 -18.91 -9.78 -6.03
C LEU A 277 -19.72 -10.91 -6.68
N THR A 278 -20.45 -10.62 -7.77
CA THR A 278 -21.39 -11.60 -8.34
C THR A 278 -21.28 -11.61 -9.86
N MET A 279 -21.24 -12.80 -10.42
CA MET A 279 -21.32 -13.03 -11.86
C MET A 279 -22.75 -12.83 -12.38
N PRO A 280 -22.95 -12.54 -13.68
CA PRO A 280 -24.29 -12.44 -14.26
C PRO A 280 -25.14 -13.69 -14.14
N ASP A 281 -24.50 -14.88 -14.00
CA ASP A 281 -25.16 -16.17 -13.76
C ASP A 281 -25.49 -16.45 -12.29
N GLY A 282 -25.21 -15.50 -11.39
CA GLY A 282 -25.46 -15.58 -9.95
C GLY A 282 -24.38 -16.25 -9.13
N ARG A 283 -23.32 -16.80 -9.75
CA ARG A 283 -22.20 -17.37 -9.00
C ARG A 283 -21.41 -16.29 -8.27
N PRO A 284 -20.83 -16.60 -7.10
CA PRO A 284 -19.96 -15.67 -6.37
C PRO A 284 -18.67 -15.43 -7.15
N ARG A 285 -18.13 -14.25 -6.99
CA ARG A 285 -16.82 -13.88 -7.53
C ARG A 285 -15.85 -13.54 -6.40
N HIS A 286 -14.63 -14.00 -6.53
CA HIS A 286 -13.49 -13.60 -5.74
C HIS A 286 -12.62 -12.66 -6.59
N SER A 287 -12.77 -11.37 -6.38
CA SER A 287 -12.07 -10.31 -7.13
C SER A 287 -10.78 -9.93 -6.39
N ILE A 288 -9.63 -10.28 -6.98
CA ILE A 288 -8.31 -10.05 -6.39
C ILE A 288 -7.68 -8.83 -7.04
N PHE A 289 -7.44 -7.80 -6.26
CA PHE A 289 -6.77 -6.57 -6.69
C PHE A 289 -5.27 -6.69 -6.38
N TYR A 290 -4.50 -7.01 -7.40
CA TYR A 290 -3.03 -7.08 -7.34
C TYR A 290 -2.45 -5.66 -7.40
N LEU A 291 -1.78 -5.23 -6.34
CA LEU A 291 -1.29 -3.87 -6.17
C LEU A 291 0.24 -3.78 -6.04
N ALA A 292 0.98 -4.88 -6.15
CA ALA A 292 2.42 -4.91 -5.91
C ALA A 292 3.24 -4.03 -6.87
N HIS A 293 2.69 -3.71 -8.04
CA HIS A 293 3.33 -2.88 -9.06
C HIS A 293 3.10 -1.37 -8.88
N LEU A 294 2.18 -0.98 -8.00
CA LEU A 294 1.83 0.43 -7.76
C LEU A 294 2.79 1.07 -6.77
N SER A 295 3.08 2.35 -6.98
CA SER A 295 3.70 3.20 -5.97
C SER A 295 2.79 3.33 -4.74
N ASP A 296 3.35 3.74 -3.60
CA ASP A 296 2.57 3.90 -2.37
C ASP A 296 1.42 4.91 -2.53
N THR A 297 1.65 5.99 -3.28
CA THR A 297 0.64 7.02 -3.58
C THR A 297 -0.51 6.46 -4.43
N GLU A 298 -0.19 5.75 -5.52
CA GLU A 298 -1.19 5.13 -6.40
C GLU A 298 -1.96 4.02 -5.66
N ARG A 299 -1.27 3.26 -4.82
CA ARG A 299 -1.86 2.22 -3.98
C ARG A 299 -2.85 2.81 -2.99
N MET A 300 -2.44 3.88 -2.30
CA MET A 300 -3.30 4.60 -1.36
C MET A 300 -4.53 5.19 -2.07
N PHE A 301 -4.32 5.81 -3.22
CA PHE A 301 -5.40 6.34 -4.07
C PHE A 301 -6.42 5.26 -4.41
N PHE A 302 -5.98 4.15 -4.99
CA PHE A 302 -6.88 3.09 -5.42
C PHE A 302 -7.63 2.44 -4.25
N VAL A 303 -6.91 2.10 -3.18
CA VAL A 303 -7.51 1.46 -1.99
C VAL A 303 -8.56 2.37 -1.36
N THR A 304 -8.31 3.68 -1.29
CA THR A 304 -9.29 4.64 -0.75
C THR A 304 -10.58 4.66 -1.59
N LEU A 305 -10.45 4.69 -2.92
CA LEU A 305 -11.62 4.65 -3.82
C LEU A 305 -12.38 3.32 -3.71
N LEU A 306 -11.67 2.20 -3.64
CA LEU A 306 -12.29 0.87 -3.50
C LEU A 306 -13.03 0.75 -2.17
N LEU A 307 -12.42 1.17 -1.05
CA LEU A 307 -13.08 1.16 0.26
C LEU A 307 -14.32 2.07 0.28
N SER A 308 -14.24 3.25 -0.34
CA SER A 308 -15.39 4.16 -0.47
C SER A 308 -16.52 3.56 -1.32
N ALA A 309 -16.18 2.88 -2.41
CA ALA A 309 -17.16 2.19 -3.24
C ALA A 309 -17.83 1.04 -2.48
N ILE A 310 -17.07 0.26 -1.72
CA ILE A 310 -17.60 -0.81 -0.87
C ILE A 310 -18.53 -0.24 0.21
N GLU A 311 -18.14 0.85 0.85
CA GLU A 311 -18.96 1.53 1.85
C GLU A 311 -20.29 2.03 1.27
N SER A 312 -20.26 2.71 0.12
CA SER A 312 -21.46 3.16 -0.58
C SER A 312 -22.38 1.99 -0.94
N TRP A 313 -21.83 0.94 -1.56
CA TRP A 313 -22.58 -0.28 -1.87
C TRP A 313 -23.17 -0.94 -0.62
N MET A 314 -22.40 -1.08 0.44
CA MET A 314 -22.85 -1.70 1.69
C MET A 314 -24.10 -1.00 2.24
N ARG A 315 -24.11 0.34 2.26
CA ARG A 315 -25.24 1.12 2.80
C ARG A 315 -26.51 1.03 1.95
N THR A 316 -26.41 0.64 0.67
CA THR A 316 -27.60 0.34 -0.17
C THR A 316 -28.18 -1.04 0.09
N GLN A 317 -27.50 -1.89 0.88
CA GLN A 317 -27.97 -3.25 1.15
C GLN A 317 -28.96 -3.27 2.32
N VAL A 318 -29.89 -4.22 2.28
CA VAL A 318 -30.73 -4.52 3.44
C VAL A 318 -29.90 -5.18 4.55
N GLY A 319 -30.25 -4.92 5.81
CA GLY A 319 -29.59 -5.54 6.96
C GLY A 319 -29.59 -7.08 6.88
N ALA A 320 -28.51 -7.71 7.33
CA ALA A 320 -28.35 -9.16 7.31
C ALA A 320 -27.57 -9.63 8.55
N THR A 321 -28.00 -10.76 9.10
CA THR A 321 -27.30 -11.46 10.19
C THR A 321 -26.36 -12.54 9.68
N SER A 322 -26.50 -12.94 8.41
CA SER A 322 -25.60 -13.89 7.73
C SER A 322 -24.53 -13.17 6.96
N LEU A 323 -23.39 -13.83 6.75
CA LEU A 323 -22.29 -13.30 5.97
C LEU A 323 -22.65 -13.21 4.48
N ARG A 324 -22.73 -11.99 3.96
CA ARG A 324 -23.08 -11.67 2.57
C ARG A 324 -21.84 -11.65 1.65
N ALA A 325 -20.74 -11.07 2.14
CA ALA A 325 -19.51 -10.92 1.41
C ALA A 325 -18.32 -10.73 2.36
N ILE A 326 -17.12 -10.95 1.87
CA ILE A 326 -15.86 -10.73 2.59
C ILE A 326 -15.09 -9.62 1.90
N LEU A 327 -14.59 -8.64 2.69
CA LEU A 327 -13.50 -7.78 2.32
C LEU A 327 -12.21 -8.31 2.99
N TYR A 328 -11.33 -8.90 2.20
CA TYR A 328 -10.01 -9.32 2.67
C TYR A 328 -8.97 -8.26 2.34
N MET A 329 -8.14 -7.92 3.32
CA MET A 329 -7.02 -7.02 3.13
C MET A 329 -5.75 -7.64 3.69
N ASP A 330 -4.81 -7.96 2.79
CA ASP A 330 -3.48 -8.41 3.21
C ASP A 330 -2.60 -7.20 3.56
N GLU A 331 -1.73 -7.38 4.54
CA GLU A 331 -0.80 -6.37 5.04
C GLU A 331 -1.45 -4.99 5.28
N LEU A 332 -2.11 -4.88 6.43
CA LEU A 332 -2.84 -3.67 6.82
C LEU A 332 -1.92 -2.47 7.15
N PHE A 333 -0.60 -2.70 7.19
CA PHE A 333 0.41 -1.67 7.44
C PHE A 333 0.24 -0.47 6.49
N GLY A 334 0.27 0.74 7.06
CA GLY A 334 0.11 2.00 6.32
C GLY A 334 -1.33 2.41 6.01
N TYR A 335 -2.33 1.52 6.10
CA TYR A 335 -3.73 1.86 5.83
C TYR A 335 -4.55 2.19 7.08
N LEU A 336 -4.15 1.65 8.24
CA LEU A 336 -4.82 1.88 9.53
C LEU A 336 -3.78 2.16 10.64
N PRO A 337 -2.90 3.15 10.46
CA PRO A 337 -1.91 3.49 11.49
C PRO A 337 -2.57 4.13 12.71
N PRO A 338 -1.96 3.99 13.90
CA PRO A 338 -2.53 4.55 15.14
C PRO A 338 -2.56 6.08 15.14
N LEU A 339 -1.54 6.74 14.60
CA LEU A 339 -1.33 8.18 14.77
C LEU A 339 -1.65 8.98 13.50
N SER A 340 -1.21 8.56 12.32
CA SER A 340 -1.46 9.29 11.08
C SER A 340 -2.85 8.99 10.49
N ASN A 341 -3.34 9.90 9.66
CA ASN A 341 -4.65 9.81 9.02
C ASN A 341 -4.54 9.70 7.48
N PRO A 342 -4.06 8.56 6.95
CA PRO A 342 -4.04 8.37 5.51
C PRO A 342 -5.47 8.37 4.95
N PRO A 343 -5.66 8.69 3.66
CA PRO A 343 -6.97 8.75 3.01
C PRO A 343 -7.84 7.50 3.20
N SER A 344 -7.23 6.32 3.29
CA SER A 344 -7.91 5.03 3.50
C SER A 344 -8.48 4.83 4.90
N LYS A 345 -7.92 5.52 5.92
CA LYS A 345 -8.28 5.28 7.33
C LYS A 345 -9.75 5.59 7.63
N GLY A 346 -10.26 6.70 7.11
CA GLY A 346 -11.66 7.11 7.32
C GLY A 346 -12.67 6.06 6.83
N PRO A 347 -12.67 5.69 5.55
CA PRO A 347 -13.55 4.64 5.02
C PRO A 347 -13.39 3.30 5.76
N LEU A 348 -12.16 2.89 6.07
CA LEU A 348 -11.91 1.62 6.78
C LEU A 348 -12.49 1.61 8.19
N LEU A 349 -12.36 2.72 8.93
CA LEU A 349 -12.97 2.88 10.26
C LEU A 349 -14.50 2.82 10.21
N ARG A 350 -15.13 3.43 9.20
CA ARG A 350 -16.59 3.36 9.03
C ARG A 350 -17.03 1.95 8.69
N LEU A 351 -16.32 1.25 7.81
CA LEU A 351 -16.58 -0.16 7.53
C LEU A 351 -16.47 -1.02 8.78
N LEU A 352 -15.41 -0.91 9.58
CA LEU A 352 -15.24 -1.65 10.84
C LEU A 352 -16.38 -1.40 11.86
N LYS A 353 -17.01 -0.23 11.82
CA LYS A 353 -18.10 0.10 12.73
C LYS A 353 -19.49 -0.34 12.22
N GLN A 354 -19.70 -0.30 10.91
CA GLN A 354 -21.05 -0.40 10.34
C GLN A 354 -21.30 -1.69 9.55
N ALA A 355 -20.27 -2.31 8.99
CA ALA A 355 -20.39 -3.38 8.02
C ALA A 355 -21.07 -4.64 8.56
N ARG A 356 -20.97 -4.90 9.87
CA ARG A 356 -21.66 -5.99 10.56
C ARG A 356 -23.18 -5.99 10.29
N ALA A 357 -23.80 -4.82 10.34
CA ALA A 357 -25.26 -4.70 10.17
C ALA A 357 -25.75 -5.12 8.78
N TYR A 358 -24.85 -5.12 7.79
CA TYR A 358 -25.16 -5.44 6.40
C TYR A 358 -24.62 -6.82 5.95
N GLY A 359 -24.04 -7.58 6.89
CA GLY A 359 -23.45 -8.89 6.61
C GLY A 359 -22.13 -8.83 5.84
N LEU A 360 -21.43 -7.70 5.83
CA LEU A 360 -20.10 -7.60 5.24
C LEU A 360 -19.04 -7.89 6.31
N GLY A 361 -18.28 -8.97 6.13
CA GLY A 361 -17.18 -9.36 6.99
C GLY A 361 -15.85 -8.75 6.53
N LEU A 362 -15.10 -8.13 7.44
CA LEU A 362 -13.74 -7.71 7.19
C LEU A 362 -12.78 -8.77 7.73
N LEU A 363 -11.90 -9.28 6.88
CA LEU A 363 -10.82 -10.19 7.23
C LEU A 363 -9.49 -9.47 7.00
N LEU A 364 -8.86 -9.00 8.08
CA LEU A 364 -7.71 -8.11 8.04
C LEU A 364 -6.44 -8.86 8.46
N ALA A 365 -5.41 -8.85 7.63
CA ALA A 365 -4.17 -9.53 7.92
C ALA A 365 -3.00 -8.55 8.14
N THR A 366 -2.15 -8.84 9.13
CA THR A 366 -0.93 -8.06 9.39
C THR A 366 0.20 -8.93 9.91
N GLN A 367 1.43 -8.55 9.62
CA GLN A 367 2.62 -9.15 10.23
C GLN A 367 3.00 -8.45 11.53
N ASN A 368 2.68 -7.17 11.63
CA ASN A 368 3.11 -6.28 12.70
C ASN A 368 1.89 -5.69 13.42
N PRO A 369 1.40 -6.32 14.48
CA PRO A 369 0.25 -5.78 15.21
C PRO A 369 0.52 -4.43 15.87
N VAL A 370 1.79 -4.10 16.18
CA VAL A 370 2.17 -2.82 16.83
C VAL A 370 1.84 -1.59 15.98
N ASP A 371 1.86 -1.73 14.66
CA ASP A 371 1.69 -0.62 13.71
C ASP A 371 0.23 -0.34 13.37
N LEU A 372 -0.72 -0.91 14.11
CA LEU A 372 -2.15 -0.78 13.84
C LEU A 372 -2.88 0.01 14.94
N ASP A 373 -3.96 0.66 14.52
CA ASP A 373 -4.90 1.32 15.42
C ASP A 373 -5.74 0.26 16.17
N TYR A 374 -5.30 -0.10 17.37
CA TYR A 374 -6.00 -1.09 18.21
C TYR A 374 -7.41 -0.67 18.61
N LYS A 375 -7.66 0.64 18.77
CA LYS A 375 -9.02 1.15 19.07
C LYS A 375 -9.98 0.85 17.92
N ALA A 376 -9.47 0.86 16.68
CA ALA A 376 -10.25 0.46 15.52
C ALA A 376 -10.47 -1.05 15.50
N LEU A 377 -9.45 -1.83 15.80
CA LEU A 377 -9.47 -3.29 15.77
C LEU A 377 -10.18 -3.92 16.98
N SER A 378 -10.44 -3.18 18.06
CA SER A 378 -11.26 -3.66 19.18
C SER A 378 -12.70 -4.01 18.77
N ASN A 379 -13.14 -3.55 17.57
CA ASN A 379 -14.42 -3.96 17.00
C ASN A 379 -14.37 -5.34 16.31
N ALA A 380 -13.18 -5.95 16.15
CA ALA A 380 -13.06 -7.28 15.56
C ALA A 380 -13.40 -8.36 16.59
N GLY A 381 -14.43 -9.16 16.30
CA GLY A 381 -14.92 -10.23 17.19
C GLY A 381 -14.05 -11.47 17.17
N THR A 382 -13.23 -11.67 16.13
CA THR A 382 -12.36 -12.86 16.02
C THR A 382 -10.91 -12.46 15.77
N TRP A 383 -9.98 -13.09 16.50
CA TRP A 383 -8.55 -12.99 16.28
C TRP A 383 -7.94 -14.35 15.99
N PHE A 384 -7.21 -14.45 14.91
CA PHE A 384 -6.35 -15.60 14.60
C PHE A 384 -4.90 -15.20 14.82
N ILE A 385 -4.29 -15.73 15.87
CA ILE A 385 -2.96 -15.34 16.33
C ILE A 385 -2.00 -16.48 16.01
N GLY A 386 -1.08 -16.23 15.09
CA GLY A 386 0.05 -17.08 14.79
C GLY A 386 1.29 -16.69 15.60
N LYS A 387 2.42 -17.38 15.35
CA LYS A 387 3.68 -17.07 16.02
C LYS A 387 4.07 -15.60 15.75
N LEU A 388 4.40 -14.87 16.82
CA LEU A 388 4.88 -13.49 16.77
C LEU A 388 6.41 -13.43 16.79
N GLN A 389 6.98 -12.30 16.36
CA GLN A 389 8.42 -12.14 16.20
C GLN A 389 9.09 -11.65 17.47
N THR A 390 8.49 -10.68 18.17
CA THR A 390 9.09 -10.02 19.35
C THR A 390 8.15 -10.10 20.56
N GLU A 391 8.75 -10.02 21.76
CA GLU A 391 7.99 -9.91 23.01
C GLU A 391 7.12 -8.64 23.03
N ARG A 392 7.59 -7.55 22.42
CA ARG A 392 6.84 -6.30 22.32
C ARG A 392 5.56 -6.45 21.49
N ASP A 393 5.61 -7.21 20.38
CA ASP A 393 4.41 -7.51 19.57
C ASP A 393 3.41 -8.30 20.40
N LYS A 394 3.90 -9.23 21.20
CA LYS A 394 3.08 -10.05 22.09
C LYS A 394 2.42 -9.22 23.19
N GLU A 395 3.20 -8.39 23.90
CA GLU A 395 2.68 -7.50 24.95
C GLU A 395 1.60 -6.58 24.42
N ARG A 396 1.86 -5.92 23.28
CA ARG A 396 0.92 -5.01 22.65
C ARG A 396 -0.36 -5.70 22.18
N LEU A 397 -0.24 -6.93 21.66
CA LEU A 397 -1.39 -7.74 21.30
C LEU A 397 -2.22 -8.11 22.54
N LEU A 398 -1.55 -8.51 23.62
CA LEU A 398 -2.20 -8.82 24.89
C LEU A 398 -2.95 -7.62 25.46
N ASP A 399 -2.36 -6.41 25.42
CA ASP A 399 -3.02 -5.16 25.84
C ASP A 399 -4.30 -4.89 25.03
N GLY A 400 -4.23 -5.13 23.71
CA GLY A 400 -5.38 -4.98 22.83
C GLY A 400 -6.48 -6.02 23.07
N LEU A 401 -6.10 -7.24 23.38
CA LEU A 401 -7.02 -8.35 23.67
C LEU A 401 -7.63 -8.26 25.08
N GLU A 402 -6.94 -7.71 26.06
CA GLU A 402 -7.41 -7.59 27.44
C GLU A 402 -8.74 -6.82 27.55
N SER A 403 -8.93 -5.84 26.67
CA SER A 403 -10.20 -5.10 26.56
C SER A 403 -11.33 -5.93 25.89
N ALA A 404 -10.99 -7.04 25.20
CA ALA A 404 -11.91 -7.91 24.46
C ALA A 404 -11.97 -9.33 25.04
N ALA A 405 -11.07 -9.69 25.94
CA ALA A 405 -10.84 -11.07 26.40
C ALA A 405 -11.66 -11.38 27.66
N GLY A 406 -12.94 -11.63 27.61
CA GLY A 406 -13.76 -12.19 28.69
C GLY A 406 -12.99 -12.83 29.88
N ASP A 407 -13.24 -14.11 30.18
CA ASP A 407 -12.71 -14.82 31.37
C ASP A 407 -11.25 -15.36 31.23
N VAL A 408 -10.53 -15.10 30.13
CA VAL A 408 -9.18 -15.69 29.91
C VAL A 408 -8.10 -14.79 30.48
N SER A 409 -7.27 -15.35 31.38
CA SER A 409 -6.19 -14.59 32.00
C SER A 409 -5.09 -14.23 30.99
N ARG A 410 -4.54 -12.99 31.10
CA ARG A 410 -3.40 -12.52 30.32
C ARG A 410 -2.22 -13.54 30.35
N SER A 411 -1.97 -14.15 31.51
CA SER A 411 -0.89 -15.12 31.70
C SER A 411 -1.09 -16.41 30.90
N GLU A 412 -2.34 -16.84 30.71
CA GLU A 412 -2.65 -18.05 29.91
C GLU A 412 -2.49 -17.76 28.42
N LEU A 413 -2.99 -16.62 27.94
CA LEU A 413 -2.77 -16.17 26.55
C LEU A 413 -1.29 -15.99 26.23
N ASP A 414 -0.52 -15.41 27.14
CA ASP A 414 0.92 -15.24 27.00
C ASP A 414 1.64 -16.58 26.81
N LYS A 415 1.34 -17.58 27.65
CA LYS A 415 1.91 -18.94 27.52
C LYS A 415 1.50 -19.62 26.23
N LEU A 416 0.24 -19.48 25.82
CA LEU A 416 -0.27 -20.06 24.58
C LEU A 416 0.43 -19.44 23.37
N ILE A 417 0.52 -18.11 23.28
CA ILE A 417 1.19 -17.40 22.16
C ILE A 417 2.67 -17.80 22.08
N SER A 418 3.35 -17.92 23.23
CA SER A 418 4.77 -18.32 23.27
C SER A 418 5.01 -19.76 22.80
N SER A 419 3.99 -20.62 22.89
CA SER A 419 4.08 -22.03 22.49
C SER A 419 3.82 -22.29 21.01
N LEU A 420 3.41 -21.26 20.22
CA LEU A 420 2.98 -21.41 18.83
C LEU A 420 4.12 -21.83 17.90
N GLY A 421 3.86 -22.86 17.13
CA GLY A 421 4.72 -23.36 16.07
C GLY A 421 4.28 -22.86 14.68
N LYS A 422 4.96 -23.34 13.63
CA LYS A 422 4.55 -23.11 12.23
C LYS A 422 3.14 -23.66 11.99
N ARG A 423 2.28 -22.84 11.36
CA ARG A 423 0.91 -23.19 10.97
C ARG A 423 -0.01 -23.55 12.15
N VAL A 424 0.38 -23.20 13.38
CA VAL A 424 -0.45 -23.35 14.58
C VAL A 424 -0.92 -21.97 14.99
N PHE A 425 -2.24 -21.82 15.18
CA PHE A 425 -2.90 -20.57 15.50
C PHE A 425 -3.78 -20.71 16.73
N ILE A 426 -3.88 -19.63 17.48
CA ILE A 426 -4.92 -19.42 18.46
C ILE A 426 -6.08 -18.71 17.77
N GLN A 427 -7.29 -19.25 17.86
CA GLN A 427 -8.50 -18.51 17.55
C GLN A 427 -9.08 -18.00 18.87
N HIS A 428 -9.10 -16.68 19.01
CA HIS A 428 -9.84 -16.00 20.07
C HIS A 428 -11.09 -15.37 19.47
N ASN A 429 -12.25 -15.79 19.94
CA ASN A 429 -13.56 -15.32 19.46
C ASN A 429 -14.36 -14.80 20.67
N VAL A 430 -14.84 -13.56 20.58
CA VAL A 430 -15.63 -12.90 21.67
C VAL A 430 -16.91 -13.66 22.02
N HIS A 431 -17.40 -14.52 21.11
CA HIS A 431 -18.57 -15.36 21.33
C HIS A 431 -18.23 -16.72 21.96
N ALA A 432 -16.95 -17.10 22.01
CA ALA A 432 -16.49 -18.36 22.60
C ALA A 432 -15.95 -18.12 24.01
N LYS A 433 -16.24 -19.06 24.93
CA LYS A 433 -15.76 -18.97 26.33
C LYS A 433 -14.27 -19.19 26.49
N GLN A 434 -13.64 -19.90 25.57
CA GLN A 434 -12.22 -20.22 25.61
C GLN A 434 -11.58 -20.13 24.21
N PRO A 435 -10.34 -19.71 24.09
CA PRO A 435 -9.62 -19.72 22.83
C PRO A 435 -9.38 -21.15 22.34
N ALA A 436 -9.48 -21.38 21.05
CA ALA A 436 -9.18 -22.65 20.43
C ALA A 436 -7.78 -22.63 19.81
N LEU A 437 -7.00 -23.68 20.05
CA LEU A 437 -5.69 -23.88 19.44
C LEU A 437 -5.82 -24.90 18.30
N PHE A 438 -5.42 -24.54 17.09
CA PHE A 438 -5.55 -25.39 15.92
C PHE A 438 -4.36 -25.28 14.98
N GLN A 439 -4.11 -26.35 14.23
CA GLN A 439 -3.19 -26.36 13.11
C GLN A 439 -3.98 -26.19 11.81
N THR A 440 -3.64 -25.17 10.99
CA THR A 440 -4.32 -24.95 9.71
C THR A 440 -4.01 -26.07 8.72
N ARG A 441 -5.05 -26.47 7.96
CA ARG A 441 -4.92 -27.47 6.89
C ARG A 441 -4.04 -26.97 5.74
N TRP A 442 -3.68 -27.85 4.85
CA TRP A 442 -3.08 -27.47 3.60
C TRP A 442 -4.10 -26.69 2.76
N ALA A 443 -3.60 -25.63 2.07
CA ALA A 443 -4.37 -24.93 1.07
C ALA A 443 -4.67 -25.87 -0.10
N MET A 444 -5.88 -25.80 -0.62
CA MET A 444 -6.29 -26.53 -1.82
C MET A 444 -5.62 -25.99 -3.08
N ASN A 445 -5.38 -24.69 -3.09
CA ASN A 445 -4.64 -24.01 -4.13
C ASN A 445 -3.13 -24.27 -4.01
N PHE A 446 -2.45 -24.35 -5.14
CA PHE A 446 -0.99 -24.43 -5.15
C PHE A 446 -0.39 -23.08 -4.73
N LEU A 447 0.50 -23.10 -3.74
CA LEU A 447 1.20 -21.92 -3.25
C LEU A 447 2.58 -21.85 -3.93
N ALA A 448 2.63 -21.23 -5.09
CA ALA A 448 3.86 -21.03 -5.87
C ALA A 448 4.76 -19.92 -5.26
N GLY A 449 4.24 -19.14 -4.31
CA GLY A 449 4.84 -17.92 -3.80
C GLY A 449 4.26 -16.67 -4.47
N PRO A 450 4.83 -15.49 -4.21
CA PRO A 450 4.38 -14.25 -4.85
C PRO A 450 4.54 -14.34 -6.37
N LEU A 451 3.45 -14.15 -7.10
CA LEU A 451 3.49 -14.19 -8.56
C LEU A 451 3.71 -12.78 -9.12
N SER A 452 4.53 -12.71 -10.16
CA SER A 452 4.87 -11.47 -10.83
C SER A 452 3.75 -10.97 -11.75
N ARG A 453 3.75 -9.66 -12.04
CA ARG A 453 2.81 -9.03 -12.99
C ARG A 453 2.74 -9.75 -14.32
N ASN A 454 3.88 -10.25 -14.83
CA ASN A 454 3.96 -10.93 -16.13
C ASN A 454 3.25 -12.29 -16.16
N GLN A 455 2.98 -12.90 -15.01
CA GLN A 455 2.29 -14.18 -14.89
C GLN A 455 0.76 -14.03 -14.79
N ILE A 456 0.25 -12.83 -14.50
CA ILE A 456 -1.18 -12.56 -14.30
C ILE A 456 -2.03 -12.88 -15.54
N PRO A 457 -1.61 -12.57 -16.81
CA PRO A 457 -2.39 -12.94 -17.98
C PRO A 457 -2.63 -14.46 -18.08
N ALA A 458 -1.61 -15.26 -17.76
CA ALA A 458 -1.72 -16.71 -17.75
C ALA A 458 -2.63 -17.21 -16.63
N LEU A 459 -2.61 -16.57 -15.45
CA LEU A 459 -3.51 -16.89 -14.34
C LEU A 459 -4.99 -16.66 -14.73
N ASN A 460 -5.32 -15.48 -15.23
CA ASN A 460 -6.69 -15.15 -15.63
C ASN A 460 -7.18 -16.11 -16.75
N LYS A 461 -6.30 -16.47 -17.69
CA LYS A 461 -6.61 -17.46 -18.71
C LYS A 461 -6.87 -18.85 -18.13
N LEU A 462 -6.12 -19.28 -17.12
CA LEU A 462 -6.28 -20.58 -16.45
C LEU A 462 -7.69 -20.80 -15.90
N VAL A 463 -8.30 -19.71 -15.38
CA VAL A 463 -9.64 -19.74 -14.78
C VAL A 463 -10.74 -19.16 -15.69
N GLY A 464 -10.40 -18.81 -16.94
CA GLY A 464 -11.34 -18.23 -17.91
C GLY A 464 -11.77 -16.80 -17.60
N ALA A 465 -11.05 -16.09 -16.74
CA ALA A 465 -11.33 -14.69 -16.41
C ALA A 465 -10.87 -13.72 -17.50
N ASP A 466 -9.99 -14.14 -18.42
CA ASP A 466 -9.58 -13.39 -19.60
C ASP A 466 -10.76 -13.03 -20.53
N LEU A 467 -11.81 -13.85 -20.54
CA LEU A 467 -13.05 -13.58 -21.30
C LEU A 467 -13.80 -12.33 -20.79
N LEU A 468 -13.52 -11.89 -19.57
CA LEU A 468 -14.07 -10.65 -19.02
C LEU A 468 -13.42 -9.39 -19.63
N ARG A 469 -12.28 -9.53 -20.30
CA ARG A 469 -11.59 -8.43 -21.01
C ARG A 469 -12.38 -7.84 -22.18
N THR A 470 -13.30 -8.60 -22.77
CA THR A 470 -13.90 -8.30 -24.09
C THR A 470 -15.35 -7.83 -24.08
N LYS A 471 -15.96 -7.59 -22.90
CA LYS A 471 -17.31 -7.03 -22.84
C LYS A 471 -17.32 -5.70 -22.08
N PRO A 472 -17.46 -4.55 -22.79
CA PRO A 472 -18.10 -3.41 -22.15
C PRO A 472 -19.51 -3.84 -21.75
N ASP A 473 -19.95 -3.52 -20.53
CA ASP A 473 -21.31 -3.76 -20.07
C ASP A 473 -22.30 -3.08 -21.03
N LEU A 474 -22.89 -3.86 -21.93
CA LEU A 474 -24.03 -3.48 -22.74
C LEU A 474 -25.33 -3.83 -21.98
N THR A 475 -25.50 -3.23 -20.81
CA THR A 475 -26.79 -3.26 -20.10
C THR A 475 -26.98 -1.99 -19.29
N GLU A 476 -27.27 -0.92 -20.04
CA GLU A 476 -28.12 0.17 -19.54
C GLU A 476 -28.26 1.23 -20.65
N SER A 477 -29.00 0.90 -21.72
CA SER A 477 -29.66 1.94 -22.54
C SER A 477 -30.74 1.31 -23.44
N THR A 478 -31.74 0.74 -22.81
CA THR A 478 -33.04 0.51 -23.48
C THR A 478 -34.17 0.68 -22.48
N SER A 479 -34.45 1.93 -22.15
CA SER A 479 -35.75 2.32 -21.65
C SER A 479 -35.84 3.84 -21.69
N GLN A 480 -36.17 4.36 -22.87
CA GLN A 480 -36.99 5.55 -23.07
C GLN A 480 -36.82 6.07 -24.48
N ALA A 481 -37.71 5.70 -25.36
CA ALA A 481 -38.31 6.57 -26.39
C ALA A 481 -39.23 5.74 -27.25
N ALA A 482 -40.44 5.55 -26.79
CA ALA A 482 -41.55 5.24 -27.67
C ALA A 482 -42.60 6.35 -27.45
N THR A 483 -42.59 7.37 -28.31
CA THR A 483 -43.79 8.10 -28.70
C THR A 483 -43.54 8.78 -30.01
N SER A 484 -44.15 8.20 -31.01
CA SER A 484 -44.84 8.77 -32.17
C SER A 484 -44.36 10.08 -32.81
N PHE A 485 -44.01 10.03 -34.06
CA PHE A 485 -44.78 10.69 -35.14
C PHE A 485 -44.40 10.02 -36.46
N GLY A 486 -45.42 9.44 -37.14
CA GLY A 486 -45.31 8.91 -38.47
C GLY A 486 -45.42 10.01 -39.56
N VAL A 487 -44.79 9.78 -40.69
CA VAL A 487 -45.31 9.99 -42.04
C VAL A 487 -44.56 9.07 -43.02
N GLN A 488 -45.37 8.37 -43.79
CA GLN A 488 -45.02 7.52 -44.95
C GLN A 488 -44.35 8.35 -46.04
N THR A 489 -43.42 7.76 -46.78
CA THR A 489 -43.65 7.42 -48.21
C THR A 489 -42.51 6.52 -48.71
N ALA A 490 -42.99 5.62 -49.54
CA ALA A 490 -42.29 4.50 -50.18
C ALA A 490 -41.42 4.91 -51.38
N VAL A 491 -40.68 3.92 -51.80
CA VAL A 491 -40.38 3.35 -53.14
C VAL A 491 -38.86 3.15 -53.31
N ASP A 492 -38.42 1.99 -53.25
CA ASP A 492 -38.19 0.88 -54.16
C ASP A 492 -36.88 0.96 -55.03
N SER A 493 -36.29 -0.21 -55.10
CA SER A 493 -35.44 -0.83 -56.14
C SER A 493 -33.93 -0.65 -56.19
N SER A 494 -33.30 -1.72 -55.84
CA SER A 494 -32.42 -2.63 -56.66
C SER A 494 -31.05 -2.11 -57.20
N VAL A 495 -29.96 -2.64 -56.69
CA VAL A 495 -28.85 -3.45 -57.28
C VAL A 495 -28.29 -3.01 -58.67
N PRO A 496 -27.08 -3.34 -59.07
CA PRO A 496 -25.73 -3.53 -58.44
C PRO A 496 -24.56 -2.93 -59.30
N PHE A 497 -23.34 -3.08 -58.81
CA PHE A 497 -22.06 -3.27 -59.57
C PHE A 497 -21.59 -2.17 -60.54
N ASP A 498 -20.39 -1.65 -60.47
CA ASP A 498 -19.20 -2.12 -61.22
C ASP A 498 -17.95 -1.28 -60.94
N GLN A 499 -16.82 -1.93 -61.11
CA GLN A 499 -15.46 -1.40 -61.13
C GLN A 499 -15.22 -0.37 -62.26
N THR A 500 -14.22 0.43 -62.06
CA THR A 500 -13.15 0.81 -62.97
C THR A 500 -12.71 2.26 -62.91
N SER A 501 -11.46 2.38 -62.87
CA SER A 501 -10.51 3.16 -63.68
C SER A 501 -10.20 4.61 -63.31
N TRP A 502 -8.92 4.78 -63.19
CA TRP A 502 -8.13 6.03 -63.28
C TRP A 502 -8.39 6.84 -64.56
N PRO A 503 -8.04 8.10 -64.61
CA PRO A 503 -6.94 8.46 -65.51
C PRO A 503 -5.92 9.45 -65.01
N ASP A 504 -4.71 9.31 -65.60
CA ASP A 504 -3.55 10.17 -65.66
C ASP A 504 -3.80 11.58 -66.25
N ARG A 505 -2.83 12.47 -65.91
CA ARG A 505 -2.20 13.48 -66.81
C ARG A 505 -0.93 14.02 -66.12
N GLN A 506 0.26 13.73 -66.57
CA GLN A 506 1.16 14.28 -67.63
C GLN A 506 1.19 15.83 -67.67
N ASP A 507 2.31 16.53 -67.57
CA ASP A 507 3.50 16.75 -68.41
C ASP A 507 4.46 17.66 -67.68
N GLY A 508 5.76 17.79 -67.88
CA GLY A 508 6.68 17.56 -68.95
C GLY A 508 8.11 17.99 -68.59
N GLN A 509 9.00 17.32 -69.16
CA GLN A 509 10.24 17.63 -69.81
C GLN A 509 11.29 18.56 -69.15
N ASP A 510 12.57 18.15 -68.97
CA ASP A 510 13.60 18.07 -70.04
C ASP A 510 14.85 17.30 -69.68
N LYS A 511 15.46 16.57 -70.63
CA LYS A 511 16.71 15.84 -70.69
C LYS A 511 17.86 16.75 -71.21
N PRO A 512 19.19 16.28 -71.42
CA PRO A 512 19.70 14.92 -71.62
C PRO A 512 21.08 14.57 -70.99
N ALA A 513 21.45 13.32 -71.19
CA ALA A 513 22.70 12.62 -70.98
C ALA A 513 23.81 12.93 -72.01
N PRO A 514 25.06 12.40 -71.98
CA PRO A 514 25.24 11.04 -72.44
C PRO A 514 26.30 10.14 -71.77
N ALA A 515 26.20 8.87 -72.09
CA ALA A 515 26.95 7.69 -71.69
C ALA A 515 28.33 7.54 -72.31
N VAL A 516 29.17 6.66 -71.81
CA VAL A 516 30.08 5.73 -72.57
C VAL A 516 30.39 4.48 -71.72
N ALA A 517 29.90 3.40 -72.25
CA ALA A 517 30.41 2.11 -72.66
C ALA A 517 31.03 1.10 -71.69
N ALA A 518 30.43 -0.03 -71.69
CA ALA A 518 30.82 -1.34 -71.12
C ALA A 518 31.80 -2.09 -71.99
N VAL A 519 32.43 -3.17 -71.37
CA VAL A 519 32.70 -4.54 -71.99
C VAL A 519 33.50 -5.35 -70.94
N PRO A 520 33.61 -6.69 -70.97
CA PRO A 520 32.81 -7.63 -70.17
C PRO A 520 33.61 -8.57 -69.25
N ALA A 521 32.89 -9.36 -68.46
CA ALA A 521 33.38 -10.42 -67.57
C ALA A 521 34.14 -11.57 -68.25
N PRO A 522 34.83 -12.39 -67.47
CA PRO A 522 34.55 -13.83 -67.53
C PRO A 522 34.15 -14.43 -66.18
N GLN A 523 33.20 -15.29 -66.28
CA GLN A 523 32.70 -16.21 -65.22
C GLN A 523 33.79 -17.20 -64.82
N THR A 524 33.99 -17.37 -63.49
CA THR A 524 34.53 -18.63 -62.95
C THR A 524 33.69 -19.06 -61.77
N SER A 525 33.35 -20.33 -61.75
CA SER A 525 32.47 -21.04 -60.82
C SER A 525 32.90 -20.99 -59.34
N PRO A 526 32.02 -21.24 -58.36
CA PRO A 526 32.31 -21.00 -56.94
C PRO A 526 33.20 -22.10 -56.40
N SER A 527 34.38 -21.75 -55.97
CA SER A 527 35.14 -22.54 -54.99
C SER A 527 34.55 -22.23 -53.60
N LYS A 528 34.28 -23.26 -52.84
CA LYS A 528 33.86 -23.14 -51.41
C LYS A 528 34.85 -22.26 -50.66
N SER A 529 34.45 -21.05 -50.37
CA SER A 529 35.18 -20.16 -49.51
C SER A 529 35.19 -20.73 -48.11
N ALA A 530 36.36 -21.04 -47.57
CA ALA A 530 36.57 -21.26 -46.16
C ALA A 530 36.15 -19.99 -45.45
N ALA A 531 35.27 -20.11 -44.41
CA ALA A 531 34.79 -18.98 -43.63
C ALA A 531 35.98 -18.27 -43.05
N SER A 532 36.23 -17.02 -43.47
CA SER A 532 37.28 -16.17 -42.89
C SER A 532 36.94 -15.87 -41.44
N ILE A 533 37.93 -16.09 -40.56
CA ILE A 533 37.79 -15.79 -39.12
C ILE A 533 37.58 -14.27 -38.97
N PRO A 534 36.58 -13.77 -38.27
CA PRO A 534 36.35 -12.35 -38.05
C PRO A 534 37.52 -11.67 -37.29
N GLY A 535 37.75 -10.39 -37.56
CA GLY A 535 38.72 -9.54 -36.87
C GLY A 535 40.15 -9.65 -37.43
N HIS A 536 41.00 -8.72 -37.01
CA HIS A 536 42.37 -8.56 -37.37
C HIS A 536 43.32 -9.09 -36.28
N GLU A 537 44.49 -9.60 -36.61
CA GLU A 537 45.51 -10.05 -35.65
C GLU A 537 46.21 -8.89 -34.98
N THR A 538 46.22 -7.73 -35.65
CA THR A 538 46.73 -6.46 -35.13
C THR A 538 45.64 -5.49 -34.80
N ARG A 539 45.71 -4.88 -33.60
CA ARG A 539 44.76 -3.86 -33.16
C ARG A 539 44.96 -2.52 -33.91
N SER A 540 43.88 -1.78 -34.07
CA SER A 540 43.96 -0.40 -34.58
C SER A 540 44.70 0.51 -33.58
N PRO A 541 45.59 1.42 -34.04
CA PRO A 541 46.25 2.35 -33.16
C PRO A 541 45.25 3.34 -32.55
N LEU A 542 45.38 3.58 -31.23
CA LEU A 542 44.55 4.60 -30.57
C LEU A 542 45.07 6.01 -30.79
N PRO A 543 44.22 7.03 -30.75
CA PRO A 543 44.60 8.42 -30.76
C PRO A 543 45.44 8.78 -29.53
N SER A 544 46.37 9.73 -29.71
CA SER A 544 47.20 10.21 -28.60
C SER A 544 46.33 10.76 -27.46
N GLY A 545 46.59 10.33 -26.22
CA GLY A 545 45.91 10.77 -25.02
C GLY A 545 44.61 10.03 -24.70
N VAL A 546 44.25 9.00 -25.46
CA VAL A 546 43.15 8.08 -25.14
C VAL A 546 43.66 6.83 -24.44
N ALA A 547 43.15 6.53 -23.26
CA ALA A 547 43.55 5.34 -22.51
C ALA A 547 42.91 4.07 -23.09
N GLU A 548 43.63 2.94 -22.89
CA GLU A 548 43.22 1.63 -23.39
C GLU A 548 43.08 0.63 -22.25
N TYR A 549 42.00 -0.15 -22.29
CA TYR A 549 41.69 -1.14 -21.29
C TYR A 549 41.22 -2.45 -21.93
N PHE A 550 41.43 -3.57 -21.28
CA PHE A 550 40.95 -4.86 -21.71
C PHE A 550 40.03 -5.44 -20.63
N LEU A 551 38.82 -5.79 -21.02
CA LEU A 551 37.89 -6.41 -20.07
C LEU A 551 38.21 -7.91 -19.97
N PRO A 552 38.15 -8.49 -18.77
CA PRO A 552 38.45 -9.90 -18.55
C PRO A 552 37.39 -10.83 -19.17
N THR A 553 37.78 -12.07 -19.42
CA THR A 553 36.82 -13.14 -19.80
C THR A 553 36.28 -13.76 -18.53
N ASN A 554 35.23 -13.12 -17.91
CA ASN A 554 34.65 -13.56 -16.64
C ASN A 554 33.46 -14.53 -16.83
N LEU A 555 32.94 -14.69 -18.06
CA LEU A 555 31.92 -15.70 -18.36
C LEU A 555 32.59 -16.95 -18.92
N SER A 556 32.21 -18.12 -18.42
CA SER A 556 32.53 -19.39 -19.08
C SER A 556 31.76 -19.50 -20.41
N LEU A 557 32.19 -20.36 -21.32
CA LEU A 557 31.53 -20.57 -22.61
C LEU A 557 30.04 -20.94 -22.44
N THR A 558 29.73 -21.70 -21.41
CA THR A 558 28.35 -22.12 -21.10
C THR A 558 27.49 -20.95 -20.62
N GLU A 559 28.06 -20.08 -19.82
CA GLU A 559 27.39 -18.87 -19.34
C GLU A 559 27.23 -17.85 -20.47
N ALA A 560 28.23 -17.72 -21.34
CA ALA A 560 28.17 -16.88 -22.53
C ALA A 560 27.03 -17.32 -23.48
N MET A 561 26.89 -18.62 -23.71
CA MET A 561 25.77 -19.18 -24.49
C MET A 561 24.40 -18.88 -23.86
N ARG A 562 24.32 -18.97 -22.54
CA ARG A 562 23.08 -18.67 -21.81
C ARG A 562 22.74 -17.18 -21.85
N ALA A 563 23.74 -16.32 -21.67
CA ALA A 563 23.56 -14.86 -21.71
C ALA A 563 23.06 -14.39 -23.08
N ASP A 564 23.51 -15.04 -24.16
CA ASP A 564 23.06 -14.73 -25.54
C ASP A 564 21.80 -15.52 -25.99
N GLY A 565 21.18 -16.30 -25.08
CA GLY A 565 19.96 -17.07 -25.36
C GLY A 565 20.15 -18.17 -26.39
N LYS A 566 21.37 -18.60 -26.69
CA LYS A 566 21.75 -19.60 -27.69
C LYS A 566 22.13 -20.93 -27.05
N SER A 567 21.61 -22.02 -27.58
CA SER A 567 22.05 -23.36 -27.23
C SER A 567 22.80 -23.97 -28.42
N LEU A 568 24.10 -24.15 -28.29
CA LEU A 568 24.98 -24.61 -29.36
C LEU A 568 25.64 -25.94 -28.91
N PRO A 569 25.02 -27.10 -29.21
CA PRO A 569 25.48 -28.39 -28.67
C PRO A 569 26.87 -28.81 -29.14
N ASP A 570 27.31 -28.37 -30.35
CA ASP A 570 28.60 -28.71 -30.94
C ASP A 570 29.59 -27.55 -30.98
N ALA A 571 29.48 -26.64 -29.99
CA ALA A 571 30.29 -25.44 -29.90
C ALA A 571 31.76 -25.71 -29.56
N GLN A 572 32.66 -25.37 -30.47
CA GLN A 572 34.09 -25.40 -30.25
C GLN A 572 34.68 -23.98 -30.18
N LEU A 573 35.36 -23.66 -29.11
CA LEU A 573 36.05 -22.35 -28.95
C LEU A 573 37.16 -22.24 -30.00
N ASN A 574 37.14 -21.20 -30.82
CA ASN A 574 38.09 -20.91 -31.88
C ASN A 574 38.89 -19.62 -31.66
N GLY A 575 38.83 -19.02 -30.48
CA GLY A 575 39.59 -17.85 -30.10
C GLY A 575 38.70 -16.77 -29.45
N VAL A 576 39.31 -15.64 -29.16
CA VAL A 576 38.66 -14.45 -28.56
C VAL A 576 38.75 -13.29 -29.54
N LEU A 577 37.65 -12.63 -29.80
CA LEU A 577 37.54 -11.38 -30.56
C LEU A 577 37.26 -10.25 -29.60
N TYR A 578 38.02 -9.21 -29.64
CA TYR A 578 37.79 -7.99 -28.90
C TYR A 578 37.08 -6.95 -29.77
N ARG A 579 35.95 -6.43 -29.25
CA ARG A 579 35.21 -5.30 -29.83
C ARG A 579 35.47 -4.04 -29.02
N PRO A 580 35.69 -2.89 -29.67
CA PRO A 580 35.89 -1.66 -28.96
C PRO A 580 34.60 -1.11 -28.37
N ALA A 581 34.66 -0.65 -27.13
CA ALA A 581 33.56 0.02 -26.44
C ALA A 581 34.11 1.26 -25.71
N LEU A 582 33.25 2.22 -25.39
CA LEU A 582 33.60 3.34 -24.54
C LEU A 582 33.39 2.96 -23.09
N LEU A 583 34.43 3.01 -22.29
CA LEU A 583 34.40 2.83 -20.85
C LEU A 583 34.53 4.17 -20.15
N ALA A 584 33.59 4.43 -19.23
CA ALA A 584 33.63 5.59 -18.35
C ALA A 584 33.33 5.16 -16.93
N VAL A 585 34.24 5.41 -16.00
CA VAL A 585 34.07 5.09 -14.56
C VAL A 585 34.49 6.30 -13.74
N ALA A 586 33.64 6.69 -12.81
CA ALA A 586 33.93 7.78 -11.88
C ALA A 586 33.50 7.41 -10.45
N SER A 587 34.29 7.85 -9.49
CA SER A 587 33.95 7.91 -8.08
C SER A 587 33.35 9.28 -7.77
N VAL A 588 32.20 9.30 -7.09
CA VAL A 588 31.43 10.51 -6.79
C VAL A 588 31.30 10.63 -5.29
N ARG A 589 31.89 11.63 -4.70
CA ARG A 589 31.81 11.90 -3.26
C ARG A 589 30.72 12.91 -2.97
N PHE A 590 29.89 12.59 -1.99
CA PHE A 590 28.85 13.46 -1.45
C PHE A 590 29.25 13.88 -0.04
N LEU A 591 29.40 15.18 0.16
CA LEU A 591 29.75 15.73 1.48
C LEU A 591 28.82 16.86 1.85
N ASP A 592 27.96 16.61 2.86
CA ASP A 592 27.13 17.62 3.50
C ASP A 592 27.17 17.47 5.02
N ARG A 593 27.78 18.43 5.69
CA ARG A 593 27.98 18.41 7.15
C ARG A 593 26.68 18.64 7.92
N LYS A 594 25.70 19.34 7.35
CA LYS A 594 24.41 19.60 8.01
C LYS A 594 23.63 18.31 8.14
N TYR A 595 23.60 17.53 7.07
CA TYR A 595 22.81 16.29 7.01
C TYR A 595 23.62 15.03 7.35
N GLY A 596 24.89 15.20 7.77
CA GLY A 596 25.74 14.06 8.16
C GLY A 596 26.10 13.15 6.98
N VAL A 597 26.09 13.68 5.75
CA VAL A 597 26.42 12.91 4.54
C VAL A 597 27.92 12.98 4.29
N ASP A 598 28.60 11.85 4.28
CA ASP A 598 29.97 11.67 3.77
C ASP A 598 30.03 10.26 3.18
N THR A 599 29.62 10.14 1.91
CA THR A 599 29.54 8.86 1.21
C THR A 599 30.11 8.98 -0.18
N GLU A 600 30.63 7.87 -0.69
CA GLU A 600 31.23 7.76 -2.01
C GLU A 600 30.55 6.66 -2.79
N ILE A 601 30.15 6.96 -4.02
CA ILE A 601 29.50 5.99 -4.90
C ILE A 601 30.21 5.91 -6.23
N GLN A 602 30.34 4.73 -6.79
CA GLN A 602 30.84 4.51 -8.12
C GLN A 602 29.75 4.67 -9.18
N ARG A 603 30.09 5.28 -10.30
CA ARG A 603 29.25 5.32 -11.50
C ARG A 603 30.07 4.88 -12.70
N ALA A 604 29.59 3.87 -13.40
CA ALA A 604 30.23 3.31 -14.56
C ALA A 604 29.26 3.23 -15.74
N ALA A 605 29.78 3.41 -16.94
CA ALA A 605 29.08 3.19 -18.19
C ALA A 605 29.96 2.45 -19.17
N LEU A 606 29.41 1.47 -19.85
CA LEU A 606 30.07 0.70 -20.90
C LEU A 606 29.21 0.79 -22.17
N VAL A 607 29.66 1.64 -23.11
CA VAL A 607 28.90 1.92 -24.35
C VAL A 607 29.48 1.14 -25.50
N GLU A 608 28.75 0.13 -25.95
CA GLU A 608 29.03 -0.61 -27.17
C GLU A 608 28.46 0.17 -28.36
N ASP A 609 29.20 0.24 -29.45
CA ASP A 609 28.78 0.91 -30.69
C ASP A 609 28.31 2.38 -30.47
N PRO A 610 29.10 3.27 -29.87
CA PRO A 610 28.70 4.64 -29.64
C PRO A 610 28.41 5.35 -30.98
N ASP A 611 27.40 6.23 -30.99
CA ASP A 611 27.03 7.01 -32.18
C ASP A 611 28.22 7.76 -32.73
N GLN A 612 28.47 7.64 -34.03
CA GLN A 612 29.61 8.28 -34.72
C GLN A 612 29.68 9.81 -34.54
N ARG A 613 28.56 10.45 -34.18
CA ARG A 613 28.48 11.87 -33.84
C ARG A 613 29.01 12.19 -32.44
N GLY A 614 29.30 11.17 -31.61
CA GLY A 614 29.76 11.34 -30.24
C GLY A 614 28.66 11.83 -29.29
N VAL A 615 27.41 11.35 -29.46
CA VAL A 615 26.28 11.58 -28.54
C VAL A 615 26.00 10.29 -27.80
N VAL A 616 26.07 10.31 -26.47
CA VAL A 616 25.79 9.14 -25.62
C VAL A 616 24.70 9.50 -24.65
N ARG A 617 23.72 8.61 -24.51
CA ARG A 617 22.73 8.62 -23.43
C ARG A 617 23.26 7.73 -22.31
N TRP A 618 23.96 8.33 -21.35
CA TRP A 618 24.67 7.59 -20.31
C TRP A 618 23.76 6.73 -19.45
N GLU A 619 22.50 7.12 -19.27
CA GLU A 619 21.48 6.37 -18.54
C GLU A 619 21.17 5.00 -19.13
N ASP A 620 21.29 4.83 -20.45
CA ASP A 620 21.00 3.60 -21.16
C ASP A 620 22.12 2.55 -21.02
N TYR A 621 23.33 2.99 -20.62
CA TYR A 621 24.55 2.17 -20.57
C TYR A 621 25.12 2.04 -19.15
N PHE A 622 24.31 2.35 -18.15
CA PHE A 622 24.73 2.31 -16.76
C PHE A 622 25.13 0.90 -16.33
N TYR A 623 26.26 0.79 -15.67
CA TYR A 623 26.82 -0.45 -15.15
C TYR A 623 26.89 -0.35 -13.60
N SER A 624 26.14 -1.16 -12.88
CA SER A 624 26.24 -1.22 -11.42
C SER A 624 27.39 -2.11 -11.00
N ASN A 625 28.23 -1.63 -10.09
CA ASN A 625 29.37 -2.39 -9.55
C ASN A 625 30.38 -2.86 -10.61
N PHE A 626 30.89 -1.92 -11.42
CA PHE A 626 31.90 -2.24 -12.41
C PHE A 626 33.21 -2.68 -11.73
N PRO A 627 33.81 -3.83 -12.13
CA PRO A 627 34.98 -4.39 -11.48
C PRO A 627 36.28 -3.67 -11.96
N VAL A 628 36.51 -2.47 -11.46
CA VAL A 628 37.69 -1.65 -11.86
C VAL A 628 39.03 -2.37 -11.68
N LYS A 629 39.12 -3.22 -10.65
CA LYS A 629 40.37 -3.95 -10.32
C LYS A 629 40.67 -5.07 -11.30
N ASP A 630 39.67 -5.58 -12.01
CA ASP A 630 39.81 -6.70 -12.92
C ASP A 630 40.07 -6.26 -14.38
N VAL A 631 40.18 -4.96 -14.59
CA VAL A 631 40.48 -4.38 -15.91
C VAL A 631 41.98 -4.59 -16.23
N GLU A 632 42.24 -5.31 -17.31
CA GLU A 632 43.58 -5.66 -17.74
C GLU A 632 44.19 -4.58 -18.65
N ARG A 633 45.52 -4.54 -18.71
CA ARG A 633 46.28 -3.64 -19.62
C ARG A 633 46.77 -4.34 -20.86
N GLU A 634 46.69 -5.65 -20.92
CA GLU A 634 47.16 -6.49 -22.04
C GLU A 634 46.04 -7.43 -22.49
N PRO A 635 45.91 -7.72 -23.78
CA PRO A 635 44.88 -8.62 -24.31
C PRO A 635 45.22 -10.07 -24.00
N ALA A 636 44.16 -10.91 -24.07
CA ALA A 636 44.36 -12.36 -24.00
C ALA A 636 45.30 -12.87 -25.14
N PRO A 637 46.06 -13.95 -24.93
CA PRO A 637 46.92 -14.54 -25.95
C PRO A 637 46.14 -14.90 -27.21
N GLN A 638 46.68 -14.62 -28.40
CA GLN A 638 46.07 -14.93 -29.71
C GLN A 638 44.72 -14.25 -29.96
N ALA A 639 44.47 -13.12 -29.30
CA ALA A 639 43.27 -12.33 -29.51
C ALA A 639 43.19 -11.70 -30.90
N ARG A 640 42.02 -11.54 -31.41
CA ARG A 640 41.69 -10.78 -32.63
C ARG A 640 40.94 -9.51 -32.26
N PHE A 641 40.98 -8.51 -33.12
CA PHE A 641 40.44 -7.18 -32.84
C PHE A 641 39.51 -6.72 -33.96
N SER A 642 38.35 -6.15 -33.61
CA SER A 642 37.52 -5.40 -34.53
C SER A 642 38.13 -4.03 -34.83
N LEU A 643 37.69 -3.40 -35.91
CA LEU A 643 38.16 -2.05 -36.29
C LEU A 643 37.70 -1.01 -35.26
N LEU A 644 38.52 0.02 -35.09
CA LEU A 644 38.19 1.13 -34.22
C LEU A 644 37.62 2.28 -35.05
N ASP A 645 36.35 2.58 -34.85
CA ASP A 645 35.60 3.62 -35.57
C ASP A 645 35.33 4.87 -34.71
N ALA A 646 34.84 5.94 -35.32
CA ALA A 646 34.41 7.13 -34.62
C ALA A 646 33.23 6.83 -33.67
N PRO A 647 33.19 7.46 -32.49
CA PRO A 647 34.04 8.55 -31.96
C PRO A 647 35.33 8.09 -31.29
N LEU A 648 35.52 6.75 -31.11
CA LEU A 648 36.61 6.18 -30.30
C LEU A 648 38.01 6.41 -30.88
N ASN A 649 38.09 6.58 -32.20
CA ASN A 649 39.36 6.87 -32.90
C ASN A 649 39.64 8.36 -33.05
N VAL A 650 38.85 9.27 -32.39
CA VAL A 650 38.98 10.71 -32.51
C VAL A 650 39.21 11.36 -31.14
N SER A 651 40.45 11.77 -30.82
CA SER A 651 40.81 12.32 -29.51
C SER A 651 39.94 13.50 -29.05
N LYS A 652 39.55 14.39 -29.96
CA LYS A 652 38.69 15.54 -29.65
C LYS A 652 37.28 15.11 -29.22
N GLN A 653 36.73 14.07 -29.84
CA GLN A 653 35.41 13.53 -29.47
C GLN A 653 35.49 12.79 -28.14
N MET A 654 36.56 12.05 -27.91
CA MET A 654 36.79 11.37 -26.62
C MET A 654 36.85 12.36 -25.45
N THR A 655 37.59 13.47 -25.60
CA THR A 655 37.66 14.54 -24.60
C THR A 655 36.29 15.23 -24.39
N ALA A 656 35.49 15.37 -25.44
CA ALA A 656 34.11 15.91 -25.31
C ALA A 656 33.18 14.93 -24.56
N LEU A 657 33.27 13.65 -24.85
CA LEU A 657 32.51 12.60 -24.16
C LEU A 657 32.88 12.48 -22.67
N GLU A 658 34.14 12.62 -22.33
CA GLU A 658 34.57 12.64 -20.92
C GLU A 658 33.93 13.80 -20.15
N ARG A 659 33.92 15.00 -20.74
CA ARG A 659 33.24 16.15 -20.12
C ARG A 659 31.74 15.96 -20.03
N ASP A 660 31.12 15.40 -21.05
CA ASP A 660 29.68 15.10 -21.07
C ASP A 660 29.32 14.07 -20.00
N PHE A 661 30.14 13.04 -19.80
CA PHE A 661 29.97 12.05 -18.73
C PHE A 661 30.01 12.70 -17.33
N VAL A 662 31.00 13.58 -17.07
CA VAL A 662 31.08 14.32 -15.80
C VAL A 662 29.88 15.27 -15.64
N ASP A 663 29.44 15.94 -16.70
CA ASP A 663 28.28 16.81 -16.66
C ASP A 663 26.96 16.03 -16.46
N TRP A 664 26.85 14.83 -17.01
CA TRP A 664 25.73 13.92 -16.75
C TRP A 664 25.69 13.49 -15.28
N ILE A 665 26.81 13.03 -14.71
CA ILE A 665 26.92 12.68 -13.29
C ILE A 665 26.47 13.85 -12.41
N TYR A 666 27.02 15.04 -12.69
CA TYR A 666 26.72 16.24 -11.90
C TYR A 666 25.20 16.58 -11.87
N ARG A 667 24.48 16.33 -12.97
CA ARG A 667 23.06 16.67 -13.09
C ARG A 667 22.11 15.58 -12.62
N SER A 668 22.49 14.31 -12.80
CA SER A 668 21.58 13.19 -12.63
C SER A 668 21.85 12.34 -11.38
N VAL A 669 23.08 12.38 -10.86
CA VAL A 669 23.46 11.52 -9.73
C VAL A 669 23.28 12.27 -8.41
N THR A 670 22.44 11.74 -7.55
CA THR A 670 22.10 12.32 -6.25
C THR A 670 22.06 11.23 -5.19
N VAL A 671 22.24 11.61 -3.93
CA VAL A 671 21.99 10.75 -2.78
C VAL A 671 20.91 11.40 -1.91
N THR A 672 20.12 10.59 -1.24
CA THR A 672 19.04 11.08 -0.39
C THR A 672 19.48 10.97 1.07
N ALA A 673 19.43 12.09 1.79
CA ALA A 673 19.55 12.14 3.24
C ALA A 673 18.17 12.30 3.86
N ARG A 674 17.98 11.76 5.06
CA ARG A 674 16.76 11.92 5.84
C ARG A 674 16.96 12.98 6.91
N ALA A 675 15.96 13.82 7.10
CA ALA A 675 15.98 14.90 8.07
C ALA A 675 14.68 14.96 8.85
N ASN A 676 14.79 15.15 10.16
CA ASN A 676 13.71 15.66 11.00
C ASN A 676 14.19 17.01 11.54
N GLU A 677 13.72 18.09 10.93
CA GLU A 677 14.17 19.44 11.24
C GLU A 677 13.71 19.90 12.62
N ALA A 678 12.55 19.45 13.10
CA ALA A 678 12.01 19.78 14.40
C ALA A 678 12.85 19.20 15.55
N LEU A 679 13.32 17.96 15.37
CA LEU A 679 14.18 17.26 16.33
C LEU A 679 15.67 17.55 16.09
N LYS A 680 16.04 18.14 14.96
CA LYS A 680 17.44 18.32 14.50
C LYS A 680 18.20 16.99 14.39
N VAL A 681 17.49 15.94 14.00
CA VAL A 681 18.06 14.60 13.74
C VAL A 681 18.22 14.42 12.24
N TYR A 682 19.42 14.01 11.82
CA TYR A 682 19.77 13.88 10.41
C TYR A 682 20.47 12.54 10.18
N ALA A 683 20.25 11.94 9.02
CA ALA A 683 20.89 10.68 8.66
C ALA A 683 21.26 10.64 7.17
N GLY A 684 22.48 10.22 6.88
CA GLY A 684 22.97 9.97 5.52
C GLY A 684 22.33 8.71 4.90
N PRO A 685 22.66 8.43 3.62
CA PRO A 685 22.11 7.28 2.89
C PRO A 685 22.47 5.92 3.49
N ASP A 686 23.58 5.85 4.25
CA ASP A 686 24.10 4.61 4.84
C ASP A 686 23.34 4.20 6.11
N VAL A 687 22.52 5.09 6.68
CA VAL A 687 21.69 4.82 7.87
C VAL A 687 20.35 4.28 7.42
N SER A 688 19.94 3.14 7.94
CA SER A 688 18.64 2.57 7.62
C SER A 688 17.49 3.47 8.13
N GLN A 689 16.34 3.39 7.47
CA GLN A 689 15.15 4.14 7.90
C GLN A 689 14.75 3.79 9.34
N ALA A 690 14.92 2.53 9.74
CA ALA A 690 14.58 2.07 11.08
C ALA A 690 15.49 2.69 12.16
N GLU A 691 16.80 2.79 11.89
CA GLU A 691 17.76 3.45 12.79
C GLU A 691 17.50 4.95 12.90
N PHE A 692 17.20 5.61 11.79
CA PHE A 692 16.83 7.02 11.79
C PHE A 692 15.55 7.29 12.59
N MET A 693 14.49 6.48 12.36
CA MET A 693 13.24 6.57 13.12
C MET A 693 13.45 6.33 14.61
N LYS A 694 14.33 5.39 14.95
CA LYS A 694 14.69 5.12 16.35
C LYS A 694 15.35 6.34 17.00
N ALA A 695 16.30 6.98 16.31
CA ALA A 695 16.95 8.19 16.82
C ALA A 695 15.96 9.35 16.99
N CYS A 696 15.03 9.54 16.05
CA CYS A 696 13.95 10.54 16.19
C CYS A 696 13.04 10.23 17.39
N ALA A 697 12.65 8.96 17.56
CA ALA A 697 11.77 8.56 18.66
C ALA A 697 12.45 8.73 20.04
N GLU A 698 13.73 8.42 20.14
CA GLU A 698 14.51 8.62 21.38
C GLU A 698 14.59 10.13 21.73
N THR A 699 14.95 10.97 20.77
CA THR A 699 15.04 12.44 20.98
C THR A 699 13.69 13.05 21.31
N ALA A 700 12.62 12.66 20.62
CA ALA A 700 11.27 13.14 20.91
C ALA A 700 10.77 12.69 22.27
N ARG A 701 11.08 11.47 22.70
CA ARG A 701 10.75 10.96 24.02
C ARG A 701 11.37 11.79 25.14
N GLU A 702 12.66 12.07 25.03
CA GLU A 702 13.37 12.89 26.03
C GLU A 702 12.76 14.30 26.14
N ALA A 703 12.46 14.92 24.99
CA ALA A 703 11.84 16.24 24.96
C ALA A 703 10.40 16.23 25.51
N ARG A 704 9.60 15.22 25.17
CA ARG A 704 8.26 15.00 25.69
C ARG A 704 8.26 14.81 27.21
N ASP A 705 9.13 13.93 27.71
CA ASP A 705 9.18 13.60 29.15
C ASP A 705 9.57 14.84 29.98
N ALA A 706 10.49 15.67 29.47
CA ALA A 706 10.85 16.94 30.10
C ALA A 706 9.70 17.97 30.10
N GLU A 707 8.84 17.96 29.08
CA GLU A 707 7.65 18.83 29.02
C GLU A 707 6.53 18.35 29.94
N LEU A 708 6.29 17.03 29.99
CA LEU A 708 5.31 16.38 30.88
C LEU A 708 5.66 16.65 32.35
N GLU A 709 6.93 16.60 32.72
CA GLU A 709 7.38 16.90 34.10
C GLU A 709 7.02 18.34 34.48
N LYS A 710 7.24 19.31 33.58
CA LYS A 710 6.89 20.72 33.85
C LYS A 710 5.40 20.91 34.00
N ILE A 711 4.59 20.36 33.14
CA ILE A 711 3.14 20.47 33.16
C ILE A 711 2.59 19.80 34.44
N THR A 712 3.03 18.58 34.75
CA THR A 712 2.62 17.86 35.96
C THR A 712 2.92 18.67 37.22
N ALA A 713 4.13 19.22 37.36
CA ALA A 713 4.49 20.06 38.46
C ALA A 713 3.65 21.36 38.56
N GLN A 714 3.17 21.90 37.46
CA GLN A 714 2.27 23.03 37.42
C GLN A 714 0.87 22.69 37.96
N TYR A 715 0.31 21.56 37.50
CA TYR A 715 -0.99 21.08 37.97
C TYR A 715 -0.95 20.66 39.45
N ASP A 716 0.09 19.99 39.92
CA ASP A 716 0.26 19.58 41.31
C ASP A 716 0.21 20.79 42.27
N ARG A 717 0.76 21.94 41.85
CA ARG A 717 0.64 23.21 42.64
C ARG A 717 -0.78 23.72 42.70
N LYS A 718 -1.53 23.63 41.59
CA LYS A 718 -2.93 24.03 41.53
C LYS A 718 -3.80 23.12 42.40
N PHE A 719 -3.61 21.79 42.31
CA PHE A 719 -4.30 20.83 43.16
C PHE A 719 -4.08 21.08 44.62
N LYS A 720 -2.82 21.21 45.03
CA LYS A 720 -2.48 21.50 46.42
C LYS A 720 -3.18 22.74 46.91
N THR A 721 -3.31 23.79 46.09
CA THR A 721 -4.00 25.02 46.46
C THR A 721 -5.50 24.82 46.71
N LEU A 722 -6.16 24.00 45.87
CA LEU A 722 -7.58 23.65 46.00
C LEU A 722 -7.83 22.74 47.20
N GLU A 723 -6.97 21.73 47.39
CA GLU A 723 -7.02 20.80 48.53
C GLU A 723 -6.81 21.54 49.86
N ASP A 724 -5.88 22.49 49.91
CA ASP A 724 -5.65 23.32 51.10
C ASP A 724 -6.85 24.23 51.44
N ARG A 725 -7.59 24.71 50.42
CA ARG A 725 -8.82 25.48 50.59
C ARG A 725 -9.96 24.57 51.07
N MET A 726 -10.19 23.44 50.41
CA MET A 726 -11.19 22.46 50.79
C MET A 726 -10.99 21.97 52.23
N ALA A 727 -9.74 21.70 52.62
CA ALA A 727 -9.42 21.29 53.98
C ALA A 727 -9.61 22.39 55.03
N ARG A 728 -9.65 23.68 54.64
CA ARG A 728 -10.05 24.79 55.58
C ARG A 728 -11.56 24.79 55.71
N GLU A 729 -12.28 24.71 54.64
CA GLU A 729 -13.75 24.68 54.61
C GLU A 729 -14.30 23.48 55.37
N GLU A 730 -13.71 22.27 55.23
CA GLU A 730 -14.06 21.08 56.02
C GLU A 730 -13.86 21.27 57.56
N ARG A 731 -12.93 22.13 57.93
CA ARG A 731 -12.74 22.45 59.33
C ARG A 731 -13.80 23.43 59.80
N GLU A 732 -14.13 24.43 58.99
CA GLU A 732 -15.19 25.43 59.25
C GLU A 732 -16.54 24.72 59.33
N LEU A 733 -16.87 23.84 58.40
CA LEU A 733 -18.08 23.00 58.44
C LEU A 733 -18.22 22.22 59.77
N ARG A 734 -17.14 21.62 60.28
CA ARG A 734 -17.18 20.90 61.56
C ARG A 734 -17.43 21.82 62.75
N GLU A 735 -16.93 23.07 62.73
CA GLU A 735 -17.21 24.06 63.73
C GLU A 735 -18.68 24.50 63.65
N ASP A 736 -19.20 24.76 62.46
CA ASP A 736 -20.59 25.16 62.19
C ASP A 736 -21.60 24.06 62.56
N GLU A 737 -21.31 22.78 62.24
CA GLU A 737 -22.13 21.64 62.69
C GLU A 737 -22.18 21.54 64.23
N THR A 738 -21.04 21.80 64.87
CA THR A 738 -20.96 21.77 66.31
C THR A 738 -21.79 22.88 66.89
N GLU A 739 -21.71 24.13 66.32
CA GLU A 739 -22.49 25.24 66.71
C GLU A 739 -23.99 25.05 66.51
N LEU A 740 -24.38 24.50 65.32
CA LEU A 740 -25.76 24.20 65.05
C LEU A 740 -26.34 23.14 66.00
N SER A 741 -25.56 22.10 66.35
CA SER A 741 -25.99 21.10 67.35
C SER A 741 -26.19 21.65 68.73
N GLN A 742 -25.28 22.58 69.22
CA GLN A 742 -25.41 23.28 70.47
C GLN A 742 -26.67 24.14 70.44
N ARG A 743 -26.90 24.95 69.41
CA ARG A 743 -28.05 25.83 69.28
C ARG A 743 -29.37 25.07 69.22
N LYS A 744 -29.43 23.91 68.53
CA LYS A 744 -30.59 23.02 68.54
C LYS A 744 -30.89 22.45 69.91
N MET A 745 -29.85 22.08 70.66
CA MET A 745 -30.01 21.65 72.09
C MET A 745 -30.53 22.75 72.97
N GLU A 746 -30.01 24.01 72.81
CA GLU A 746 -30.49 25.17 73.54
C GLU A 746 -31.95 25.60 73.22
N GLU A 747 -32.35 25.42 71.93
CA GLU A 747 -33.70 25.64 71.48
C GLU A 747 -34.68 24.55 72.06
N LEU A 748 -34.29 23.30 72.05
CA LEU A 748 -35.00 22.18 72.69
C LEU A 748 -35.14 22.36 74.21
N GLY A 749 -34.07 22.82 74.91
CA GLY A 749 -34.11 23.13 76.31
C GLY A 749 -35.06 24.24 76.60
N THR A 750 -35.11 25.28 75.79
CA THR A 750 -36.03 26.42 75.96
C THR A 750 -37.51 26.00 75.62
N HIS A 751 -37.76 25.12 74.71
CA HIS A 751 -39.07 24.52 74.48
C HIS A 751 -39.56 23.68 75.68
N ALA A 752 -38.65 22.89 76.31
CA ALA A 752 -38.92 22.08 77.49
C ALA A 752 -39.23 23.00 78.67
N GLU A 753 -38.50 24.09 78.87
CA GLU A 753 -38.80 25.11 79.95
C GLU A 753 -40.09 25.87 79.66
N ASN A 754 -40.42 26.15 78.36
CA ASN A 754 -41.65 26.81 78.01
C ASN A 754 -42.89 25.91 78.19
N VAL A 755 -42.77 24.62 78.01
CA VAL A 755 -43.87 23.64 78.29
C VAL A 755 -44.03 23.45 79.75
N LEU A 756 -42.97 23.40 80.52
CA LEU A 756 -43.02 23.38 81.98
C LEU A 756 -43.54 24.68 82.57
N GLY A 757 -43.30 25.88 81.98
CA GLY A 757 -43.81 27.20 82.37
C GLY A 757 -45.28 27.46 82.05
N LEU A 758 -45.91 26.62 81.14
CA LEU A 758 -47.37 26.69 80.84
C LEU A 758 -48.23 26.11 82.00
N PHE A 759 -47.63 25.27 82.84
CA PHE A 759 -48.29 24.75 84.05
C PHE A 759 -48.20 25.59 85.25
N GLY A 760 -47.37 26.68 85.28
CA GLY A 760 -47.29 27.61 86.40
C GLY A 760 -47.66 29.05 85.96
N GLY A 761 -48.90 29.44 86.15
CA GLY A 761 -49.51 30.69 85.71
C GLY A 761 -48.78 31.98 86.14
N ARG A 762 -47.95 32.57 85.25
CA ARG A 762 -47.60 34.01 85.23
C ARG A 762 -47.22 34.42 83.84
N LYS A 763 -48.01 35.25 83.18
CA LYS A 763 -47.81 35.82 81.88
C LYS A 763 -46.59 36.82 81.95
N SER A 764 -45.51 36.53 81.18
CA SER A 764 -44.47 37.48 80.91
C SER A 764 -44.16 37.54 79.44
N THR A 765 -44.44 38.65 78.80
CA THR A 765 -44.26 38.98 77.40
C THR A 765 -42.77 39.05 76.93
N ARG A 766 -41.82 38.94 77.86
CA ARG A 766 -40.38 38.93 77.62
C ARG A 766 -39.85 37.57 77.12
N ARG A 767 -40.57 36.44 77.31
CA ARG A 767 -40.10 35.11 76.94
C ARG A 767 -40.36 34.75 75.47
N LEU A 768 -41.34 35.35 74.76
CA LEU A 768 -41.60 35.19 73.37
C LEU A 768 -40.55 35.79 72.48
N SER A 769 -39.89 36.87 72.86
CA SER A 769 -38.82 37.49 72.04
C SER A 769 -37.52 36.69 72.10
N SER A 770 -37.22 35.95 73.17
CA SER A 770 -36.03 35.14 73.30
C SER A 770 -36.14 33.83 72.48
N SER A 771 -37.30 33.25 72.36
CA SER A 771 -37.58 32.08 71.56
C SER A 771 -37.46 32.36 70.02
N LEU A 772 -38.01 33.51 69.58
CA LEU A 772 -37.88 33.98 68.21
C LEU A 772 -36.42 34.34 67.87
N THR A 773 -35.67 34.90 68.80
CA THR A 773 -34.23 35.19 68.55
C THR A 773 -33.40 33.93 68.49
N LYS A 774 -33.62 32.96 69.39
CA LYS A 774 -32.92 31.67 69.35
C LYS A 774 -33.25 30.87 68.07
N ARG A 775 -34.51 30.84 67.62
CA ARG A 775 -34.89 30.20 66.36
C ARG A 775 -34.21 30.83 65.13
N ARG A 776 -34.12 32.19 65.17
CA ARG A 776 -33.38 32.89 64.07
C ARG A 776 -31.90 32.56 64.09
N MET A 777 -31.29 32.36 65.27
CA MET A 777 -29.87 32.00 65.41
C MET A 777 -29.65 30.52 64.98
N THR A 778 -30.63 29.59 65.22
CA THR A 778 -30.56 28.19 64.70
C THR A 778 -30.73 28.14 63.20
N GLU A 779 -31.64 28.98 62.60
CA GLU A 779 -31.79 29.11 61.18
C GLU A 779 -30.53 29.69 60.52
N GLN A 780 -29.82 30.60 61.17
CA GLN A 780 -28.56 31.14 60.65
C GLN A 780 -27.44 30.11 60.73
N ALA A 781 -27.24 29.41 61.85
CA ALA A 781 -26.26 28.34 61.96
C ALA A 781 -26.54 27.17 60.98
N LYS A 782 -27.79 26.98 60.58
CA LYS A 782 -28.13 26.01 59.52
C LYS A 782 -27.71 26.52 58.12
N ALA A 783 -27.89 27.81 57.84
CA ALA A 783 -27.48 28.43 56.61
C ALA A 783 -25.95 28.43 56.48
N ASP A 784 -25.21 28.66 57.58
CA ASP A 784 -23.73 28.63 57.61
C ASP A 784 -23.23 27.18 57.27
N VAL A 785 -23.87 26.11 57.82
CA VAL A 785 -23.56 24.72 57.44
C VAL A 785 -23.87 24.45 55.98
N GLU A 786 -25.01 24.88 55.43
CA GLU A 786 -25.37 24.71 54.03
C GLU A 786 -24.38 25.44 53.10
N GLU A 787 -23.91 26.65 53.50
CA GLU A 787 -22.91 27.43 52.75
C GLU A 787 -21.54 26.74 52.70
N SER A 788 -21.08 26.13 53.82
CA SER A 788 -19.83 25.34 53.85
C SER A 788 -19.95 24.02 53.09
N GLU A 789 -21.10 23.32 53.13
CA GLU A 789 -21.34 22.11 52.32
C GLU A 789 -21.28 22.44 50.82
N ASP A 790 -21.98 23.52 50.40
CA ASP A 790 -21.98 23.93 48.97
C ASP A 790 -20.56 24.37 48.52
N ALA A 791 -19.79 25.05 49.38
CA ALA A 791 -18.41 25.41 49.04
C ALA A 791 -17.49 24.19 48.90
N ILE A 792 -17.65 23.18 49.76
CA ILE A 792 -16.87 21.94 49.67
C ILE A 792 -17.22 21.19 48.38
N ASP A 793 -18.52 21.12 48.02
CA ASP A 793 -18.94 20.44 46.78
C ASP A 793 -18.43 21.22 45.57
N GLN A 794 -18.40 22.53 45.58
CA GLN A 794 -17.79 23.33 44.52
C GLN A 794 -16.28 23.04 44.38
N TYR A 795 -15.51 22.95 45.50
CA TYR A 795 -14.09 22.61 45.45
C TYR A 795 -13.86 21.20 44.90
N LYS A 796 -14.75 20.22 45.19
CA LYS A 796 -14.67 18.87 44.58
C LYS A 796 -14.91 18.91 43.07
N GLU A 797 -15.88 19.70 42.60
CA GLU A 797 -16.11 19.89 41.16
C GLU A 797 -14.92 20.59 40.50
N ASP A 798 -14.35 21.62 41.12
CA ASP A 798 -13.17 22.30 40.61
C ASP A 798 -11.94 21.37 40.52
N ILE A 799 -11.74 20.48 41.51
CA ILE A 799 -10.67 19.48 41.48
C ILE A 799 -10.89 18.47 40.34
N GLN A 800 -12.13 18.01 40.11
CA GLN A 800 -12.44 17.13 39.02
C GLN A 800 -12.24 17.78 37.63
N ALA A 801 -12.65 19.05 37.53
CA ALA A 801 -12.44 19.83 36.29
C ALA A 801 -10.95 20.02 36.00
N LEU A 802 -10.16 20.33 37.03
CA LEU A 802 -8.71 20.50 36.94
C LEU A 802 -7.99 19.19 36.57
N GLU A 803 -8.48 18.03 37.05
CA GLU A 803 -7.96 16.71 36.66
C GLU A 803 -8.25 16.40 35.19
N GLN A 804 -9.44 16.73 34.70
CA GLN A 804 -9.79 16.59 33.28
C GLN A 804 -8.91 17.52 32.43
N GLU A 805 -8.70 18.76 32.83
CA GLU A 805 -7.81 19.70 32.12
C GLU A 805 -6.37 19.18 32.08
N ARG A 806 -5.87 18.60 33.17
CA ARG A 806 -4.54 17.94 33.21
C ARG A 806 -4.46 16.81 32.23
N GLN A 807 -5.46 15.93 32.20
CA GLN A 807 -5.47 14.77 31.28
C GLN A 807 -5.50 15.21 29.83
N ILE A 808 -6.29 16.23 29.49
CA ILE A 808 -6.33 16.80 28.14
C ILE A 808 -4.96 17.37 27.76
N SER A 809 -4.34 18.16 28.63
CA SER A 809 -3.02 18.74 28.37
C SER A 809 -1.93 17.65 28.16
N ILE A 810 -1.98 16.58 28.96
CA ILE A 810 -1.06 15.44 28.81
C ILE A 810 -1.30 14.72 27.47
N ALA A 811 -2.55 14.54 27.07
CA ALA A 811 -2.89 13.94 25.79
C ALA A 811 -2.40 14.79 24.61
N GLU A 812 -2.64 16.09 24.64
CA GLU A 812 -2.18 17.02 23.60
C GLU A 812 -0.64 17.04 23.45
N ILE A 813 0.11 16.97 24.56
CA ILE A 813 1.57 16.89 24.52
C ILE A 813 2.01 15.57 23.88
N ASN A 814 1.40 14.45 24.27
CA ASN A 814 1.74 13.15 23.70
C ASN A 814 1.45 13.08 22.19
N ASP A 815 0.30 13.60 21.76
CA ASP A 815 -0.09 13.63 20.37
C ASP A 815 0.86 14.49 19.53
N ARG A 816 1.18 15.68 20.02
CA ARG A 816 2.12 16.59 19.32
C ARG A 816 3.51 15.98 19.16
N TRP A 817 4.08 15.36 20.20
CA TRP A 817 5.40 14.72 20.08
C TRP A 817 5.37 13.46 19.25
N GLY A 818 4.23 12.76 19.17
CA GLY A 818 4.00 11.68 18.23
C GLY A 818 4.07 12.14 16.77
N ASP A 819 3.48 13.29 16.47
CA ASP A 819 3.51 13.89 15.13
C ASP A 819 4.92 14.34 14.74
N VAL A 820 5.65 14.98 15.69
CA VAL A 820 7.03 15.45 15.46
C VAL A 820 7.99 14.31 15.09
N VAL A 821 7.83 13.11 15.64
CA VAL A 821 8.67 11.95 15.26
C VAL A 821 8.51 11.58 13.79
N ASN A 822 7.32 11.75 13.24
CA ASN A 822 6.97 11.36 11.88
C ASN A 822 7.18 12.49 10.85
N ASP A 823 7.58 13.67 11.29
CA ASP A 823 7.90 14.80 10.40
C ASP A 823 9.28 14.60 9.76
N ILE A 824 9.33 13.64 8.82
CA ILE A 824 10.53 13.24 8.10
C ILE A 824 10.48 13.85 6.71
N SER A 825 11.55 14.55 6.37
CA SER A 825 11.79 15.04 5.02
C SER A 825 12.98 14.31 4.38
N GLU A 826 12.87 14.06 3.10
CA GLU A 826 13.98 13.59 2.28
C GLU A 826 14.67 14.78 1.64
N VAL A 827 15.96 14.89 1.86
CA VAL A 827 16.81 15.96 1.32
C VAL A 827 17.71 15.37 0.27
N THR A 828 17.58 15.86 -0.96
CA THR A 828 18.43 15.45 -2.07
C THR A 828 19.74 16.21 -1.99
N VAL A 829 20.86 15.48 -1.85
CA VAL A 829 22.22 16.01 -1.86
C VAL A 829 22.83 15.75 -3.24
N THR A 830 23.26 16.81 -3.91
CA THR A 830 23.94 16.75 -5.20
C THR A 830 25.45 16.84 -5.01
N PRO A 831 26.26 16.18 -5.85
CA PRO A 831 27.72 16.29 -5.75
C PRO A 831 28.18 17.67 -6.22
N LYS A 832 29.37 18.08 -5.81
CA LYS A 832 30.04 19.19 -6.47
C LYS A 832 30.88 18.66 -7.64
N LYS A 833 31.04 19.44 -8.70
CA LYS A 833 31.88 19.01 -9.85
C LYS A 833 33.33 18.66 -9.44
N ALA A 834 33.83 19.29 -8.39
CA ALA A 834 35.16 19.00 -7.85
C ALA A 834 35.23 17.66 -7.09
N ASP A 835 34.10 17.08 -6.72
CA ASP A 835 34.00 15.85 -5.95
C ASP A 835 33.63 14.65 -6.87
N ILE A 836 33.73 14.84 -8.19
CA ILE A 836 33.58 13.80 -9.22
C ILE A 836 34.95 13.45 -9.76
N PHE A 837 35.43 12.26 -9.48
CA PHE A 837 36.75 11.78 -9.87
C PHE A 837 36.60 10.71 -10.94
N VAL A 838 37.03 11.01 -12.17
CA VAL A 838 37.05 10.03 -13.26
C VAL A 838 38.22 9.07 -13.02
N GLU A 839 37.96 7.81 -12.79
CA GLU A 839 38.93 6.75 -12.52
C GLU A 839 39.40 6.09 -13.80
N LEU A 840 38.47 5.75 -14.69
CA LEU A 840 38.74 5.17 -16.00
C LEU A 840 37.94 5.92 -17.06
N PHE A 841 38.59 6.37 -18.13
CA PHE A 841 37.91 6.87 -19.30
C PHE A 841 38.75 6.55 -20.54
N GLY A 842 38.18 5.81 -21.48
CA GLY A 842 38.92 5.41 -22.67
C GLY A 842 38.24 4.31 -23.47
N VAL A 843 39.00 3.71 -24.34
CA VAL A 843 38.55 2.56 -25.14
C VAL A 843 38.74 1.27 -24.35
N ALA A 844 37.66 0.57 -24.08
CA ALA A 844 37.72 -0.77 -23.50
C ALA A 844 37.45 -1.81 -24.60
N TRP A 845 38.32 -2.79 -24.66
CA TRP A 845 38.17 -3.93 -25.54
C TRP A 845 37.34 -4.99 -24.85
N ARG A 846 36.10 -5.17 -25.30
CA ARG A 846 35.19 -6.18 -24.77
C ARG A 846 35.41 -7.52 -25.45
N PRO A 847 35.67 -8.62 -24.69
CA PRO A 847 35.96 -9.92 -25.28
C PRO A 847 34.67 -10.65 -25.68
N TYR A 848 34.74 -11.31 -26.84
CA TYR A 848 33.72 -12.23 -27.36
C TYR A 848 34.39 -13.55 -27.70
N TYR A 849 33.82 -14.66 -27.31
CA TYR A 849 34.22 -15.98 -27.74
C TYR A 849 33.82 -16.19 -29.20
N LEU A 850 34.80 -16.51 -30.03
CA LEU A 850 34.55 -17.03 -31.38
C LEU A 850 34.30 -18.55 -31.31
N VAL A 851 33.08 -18.93 -31.57
CA VAL A 851 32.63 -20.32 -31.43
C VAL A 851 32.32 -20.89 -32.80
N LYS A 852 32.98 -21.96 -33.16
CA LYS A 852 32.71 -22.72 -34.40
C LYS A 852 31.57 -23.67 -34.19
N THR A 853 30.56 -23.57 -35.03
CA THR A 853 29.39 -24.45 -35.08
C THR A 853 29.27 -25.10 -36.45
N GLY A 854 28.41 -26.10 -36.62
CA GLY A 854 28.14 -26.70 -37.91
C GLY A 854 27.58 -25.71 -38.95
N SER A 855 27.00 -24.57 -38.51
CA SER A 855 26.44 -23.53 -39.38
C SER A 855 27.37 -22.33 -39.63
N GLY A 856 28.56 -22.27 -38.99
CA GLY A 856 29.51 -21.18 -39.14
C GLY A 856 30.14 -20.73 -37.83
N LEU A 857 30.76 -19.52 -37.81
CA LEU A 857 31.33 -18.90 -36.65
C LEU A 857 30.24 -18.03 -35.97
N VAL A 858 30.09 -18.18 -34.67
CA VAL A 858 29.17 -17.40 -33.80
C VAL A 858 30.01 -16.67 -32.75
N GLU A 859 29.66 -15.44 -32.49
CA GLU A 859 30.26 -14.63 -31.42
C GLU A 859 29.35 -14.65 -30.17
N LEU A 860 29.95 -14.89 -29.02
CA LEU A 860 29.25 -14.91 -27.75
C LEU A 860 29.95 -13.98 -26.76
N PRO A 861 29.24 -13.15 -25.96
CA PRO A 861 29.86 -12.26 -25.01
C PRO A 861 30.64 -13.05 -23.96
N ALA A 862 31.92 -12.73 -23.78
CA ALA A 862 32.79 -13.38 -22.79
C ALA A 862 32.94 -12.54 -21.51
N PHE A 863 32.39 -11.33 -21.50
CA PHE A 863 32.32 -10.43 -20.35
C PHE A 863 30.85 -10.07 -20.05
N GLY A 864 30.42 -10.20 -18.78
CA GLY A 864 29.09 -9.88 -18.33
C GLY A 864 29.04 -9.43 -16.88
N GLN A 865 27.90 -8.94 -16.45
CA GLN A 865 27.63 -8.67 -15.03
C GLN A 865 27.39 -10.00 -14.31
N GLU A 866 27.97 -10.14 -13.11
CA GLU A 866 27.62 -11.24 -12.19
C GLU A 866 26.20 -11.08 -11.60
#